data_914c60212461302b0adb72da6cd4cf08
#
_entry.id   914c60212461302b0adb72da6cd4cf08
#
_cell.length_a   1.000
_cell.length_b   1.000
_cell.length_c   1.000
_cell.angle_alpha   90.00
_cell.angle_beta   90.00
_cell.angle_gamma   90.00
#
_symmetry.space_group_name_H-M   'P 1'
#
loop_
_entity.id
_entity.type
_entity.pdbx_description
1 polymer ?
#
loop_
_entity_poly.entity_id
_entity_poly.type
_entity_poly.pdbx_seq_one_letter_code
_entity_poly.pdbx_strand_id
1 'polypeptide(L)'
;MRLRRIFRAWLVLLSGISGSGWAADAEGIWDAPVLAQPFDRAPFRAIRIPAWLRETLGAGYTLSGMNTAQRERAVAAGVTLSEFGFVDPFYAYYDSKLLLKRSPHVPQERLDKDMAEYRRLGVRLLGVYPPCLQGEVYEGHPEWRRIGTNTREIPSIDMKQYPHGGMLCLLGAYGDFFIEVLAEIVTNYPEVSAFSFDGLHYAGVCYCAPCRERFRAETGGEIPNVNMDDPAFRRYQHWADRRMESLIQRMQTRLKGINPNIALVTWTTNAGRFGHFRDIPRNMPARMNLLLDAPDQEFWMDETNRGASIVPAFGNAYAWATTNHRVAFSEPYLMSHGNPYGKDSFPGHEIERRMMLVLTHGALPSLAVAQPEPMQEAAYHALAEVQKRKSWLTDKAPEPWAALVMSDNTRVFYGRSPGSVEERYLGNVFGFFRAGLEEHLPLTLINDWNLTPEELAKYKVLILANTACLDDAQCAAVRGFVERGGGLVASLDTSLCNEFGDARADFALADVLGVNHRGVPAAGATAAELDVNFARNLGPEYWEKRKSVWDFKRVPGSPLDSPKLSELIGKDVVNFKGHAVRVATGAETQTIAMLAPKSDAKGDTIPAIVTHTFGKGRVVYFAAGLDGANYLYSYPYHRVILRNAIDWAAAAPAPISVDAPMCVHAVAMRQTKEGERLVVQLYNDVNTTANHARPEDDIPLREETLPIHDIRVTFRGYKLGRIHLEPDGLDLAAQAAPGGVSVIVPRLDIHAMVVAELVP
;
A
#
# COMPACT_ATOMS: atom_id res chain seq x y z
N MET A 1 -32.77 -23.78 22.98
CA MET A 1 -32.47 -24.87 23.94
C MET A 1 -31.60 -26.00 23.36
N ARG A 2 -31.65 -26.33 22.06
CA ARG A 2 -30.79 -27.34 21.42
C ARG A 2 -29.37 -26.85 21.15
N LEU A 3 -29.17 -25.59 20.80
CA LEU A 3 -27.83 -24.99 20.59
C LEU A 3 -26.96 -24.96 21.86
N ARG A 4 -27.55 -24.68 23.04
CA ARG A 4 -26.80 -24.71 24.31
C ARG A 4 -26.24 -26.10 24.67
N ARG A 5 -26.87 -27.19 24.19
CA ARG A 5 -26.38 -28.56 24.45
C ARG A 5 -25.23 -28.92 23.49
N ILE A 6 -25.25 -28.43 22.27
CA ILE A 6 -24.16 -28.64 21.29
C ILE A 6 -22.91 -27.90 21.73
N PHE A 7 -23.03 -26.66 22.21
CA PHE A 7 -21.90 -25.87 22.67
C PHE A 7 -21.22 -26.46 23.94
N ARG A 8 -21.99 -27.04 24.85
CA ARG A 8 -21.38 -27.75 26.00
C ARG A 8 -20.64 -29.02 25.58
N ALA A 9 -21.13 -29.74 24.58
CA ALA A 9 -20.42 -30.89 24.04
C ALA A 9 -19.11 -30.51 23.32
N TRP A 10 -19.09 -29.34 22.64
CA TRP A 10 -17.91 -28.84 21.95
C TRP A 10 -16.86 -28.23 22.90
N LEU A 11 -17.27 -27.56 23.97
CA LEU A 11 -16.31 -27.12 25.00
C LEU A 11 -15.63 -28.33 25.70
N VAL A 12 -16.34 -29.43 25.86
CA VAL A 12 -15.78 -30.66 26.43
C VAL A 12 -14.89 -31.39 25.43
N LEU A 13 -15.17 -31.28 24.10
CA LEU A 13 -14.29 -31.81 23.06
C LEU A 13 -13.03 -30.97 22.86
N LEU A 14 -13.10 -29.65 23.04
CA LEU A 14 -11.91 -28.77 23.05
C LEU A 14 -11.04 -28.99 24.30
N SER A 15 -11.65 -29.32 25.44
CA SER A 15 -10.89 -29.70 26.65
C SER A 15 -10.38 -31.14 26.63
N GLY A 16 -10.87 -31.99 25.73
CA GLY A 16 -10.43 -33.38 25.56
C GLY A 16 -9.35 -33.62 24.52
N ILE A 17 -9.02 -32.61 23.68
CA ILE A 17 -7.89 -32.61 22.74
C ILE A 17 -6.68 -31.84 23.37
N SER A 18 -6.55 -31.88 24.66
CA SER A 18 -5.32 -31.48 25.38
C SER A 18 -4.25 -32.57 25.32
N GLY A 19 -4.03 -33.09 24.12
CA GLY A 19 -3.00 -34.05 23.79
C GLY A 19 -1.94 -33.42 22.90
N SER A 20 -0.94 -32.79 23.52
CA SER A 20 0.43 -32.67 23.08
C SER A 20 0.68 -32.13 21.62
N GLY A 21 1.03 -30.89 21.52
CA GLY A 21 1.75 -30.32 20.38
C GLY A 21 1.27 -29.00 19.81
N TRP A 22 0.13 -28.46 20.27
CA TRP A 22 -0.48 -27.26 19.69
C TRP A 22 -0.34 -25.98 20.55
N ALA A 23 -0.14 -26.13 21.85
CA ALA A 23 -0.04 -25.02 22.78
C ALA A 23 1.37 -24.41 22.86
N ALA A 24 2.41 -25.20 22.67
CA ALA A 24 3.78 -24.80 22.94
C ALA A 24 4.36 -23.79 21.94
N ASP A 25 3.87 -23.75 20.70
CA ASP A 25 4.40 -22.85 19.66
C ASP A 25 3.65 -21.49 19.54
N ALA A 26 2.47 -21.37 20.17
CA ALA A 26 1.65 -20.16 20.13
C ALA A 26 1.88 -19.22 21.34
N GLU A 27 2.40 -19.74 22.43
CA GLU A 27 2.48 -19.03 23.71
C GLU A 27 3.57 -17.95 23.80
N GLY A 28 4.61 -18.01 22.96
CA GLY A 28 5.80 -17.17 23.17
C GLY A 28 5.72 -15.74 22.67
N ILE A 29 4.89 -15.44 21.67
CA ILE A 29 4.92 -14.13 20.98
C ILE A 29 3.68 -13.26 21.31
N TRP A 30 2.55 -13.88 21.63
CA TRP A 30 1.25 -13.22 21.70
C TRP A 30 0.72 -13.00 23.11
N ASP A 31 1.27 -13.69 24.11
CA ASP A 31 0.81 -13.62 25.51
C ASP A 31 1.64 -12.68 26.40
N ALA A 32 2.72 -12.11 25.87
CA ALA A 32 3.41 -11.04 26.57
C ALA A 32 2.53 -9.78 26.68
N PRO A 33 2.63 -9.01 27.79
CA PRO A 33 1.85 -7.79 27.96
C PRO A 33 2.08 -6.84 26.78
N VAL A 34 1.09 -6.69 25.93
CA VAL A 34 1.15 -5.97 24.64
C VAL A 34 1.61 -4.52 24.80
N LEU A 35 1.43 -3.93 25.99
CA LEU A 35 1.85 -2.56 26.30
C LEU A 35 3.28 -2.43 26.82
N ALA A 36 3.92 -3.52 27.22
CA ALA A 36 5.28 -3.50 27.77
C ALA A 36 6.37 -3.79 26.74
N GLN A 37 5.99 -4.21 25.52
CA GLN A 37 6.95 -4.50 24.45
C GLN A 37 7.08 -3.30 23.52
N PRO A 38 8.31 -2.96 23.07
CA PRO A 38 8.50 -2.10 21.91
C PRO A 38 7.68 -2.66 20.75
N PHE A 39 7.33 -1.82 19.79
CA PHE A 39 6.67 -2.27 18.55
C PHE A 39 7.41 -3.50 18.03
N ASP A 40 6.80 -4.67 18.26
CA ASP A 40 7.51 -5.94 18.18
C ASP A 40 7.96 -6.21 16.76
N ARG A 41 9.25 -6.16 16.53
CA ARG A 41 9.94 -6.51 15.32
C ARG A 41 10.23 -7.99 15.19
N ALA A 42 9.79 -8.80 16.19
CA ALA A 42 9.95 -10.23 16.06
C ALA A 42 9.48 -10.64 14.68
N PRO A 43 10.34 -11.27 13.90
CA PRO A 43 9.95 -11.70 12.57
C PRO A 43 8.76 -12.62 12.75
N PHE A 44 7.66 -12.30 12.08
CA PHE A 44 6.57 -13.26 11.96
C PHE A 44 7.16 -14.56 11.43
N ARG A 45 6.73 -15.68 11.98
CA ARG A 45 7.08 -16.98 11.42
C ARG A 45 6.78 -16.96 9.93
N ALA A 46 7.79 -17.17 9.09
CA ALA A 46 7.65 -17.05 7.64
C ALA A 46 6.53 -17.97 7.15
N ILE A 47 5.49 -17.36 6.58
CA ILE A 47 4.38 -18.10 6.00
C ILE A 47 4.88 -18.71 4.70
N ARG A 48 4.66 -20.01 4.54
CA ARG A 48 4.93 -20.70 3.28
C ARG A 48 3.83 -20.36 2.29
N ILE A 49 4.13 -19.46 1.37
CA ILE A 49 3.24 -19.13 0.25
C ILE A 49 3.18 -20.34 -0.70
N PRO A 50 1.99 -20.82 -1.06
CA PRO A 50 1.85 -21.89 -2.05
C PRO A 50 2.49 -21.53 -3.39
N ALA A 51 3.19 -22.48 -4.01
CA ALA A 51 3.87 -22.23 -5.28
C ALA A 51 2.91 -21.76 -6.38
N TRP A 52 1.71 -22.35 -6.45
CA TRP A 52 0.69 -21.99 -7.42
C TRP A 52 0.28 -20.50 -7.34
N LEU A 53 0.27 -19.90 -6.15
CA LEU A 53 -0.12 -18.50 -5.97
C LEU A 53 0.88 -17.54 -6.60
N ARG A 54 2.17 -17.85 -6.52
CA ARG A 54 3.24 -17.04 -7.13
C ARG A 54 3.20 -17.02 -8.66
N GLU A 55 2.55 -18.01 -9.27
CA GLU A 55 2.41 -18.17 -10.71
C GLU A 55 1.06 -17.72 -11.24
N THR A 56 0.16 -17.24 -10.36
CA THR A 56 -1.19 -16.79 -10.71
C THR A 56 -1.13 -15.36 -11.24
N LEU A 57 -1.53 -15.18 -12.49
CA LEU A 57 -1.61 -13.85 -13.14
C LEU A 57 -3.04 -13.44 -13.52
N GLY A 58 -4.03 -14.23 -13.19
CA GLY A 58 -5.45 -13.95 -13.43
C GLY A 58 -6.26 -14.41 -12.23
N ALA A 59 -6.13 -13.70 -11.11
CA ALA A 59 -6.81 -14.02 -9.85
C ALA A 59 -8.15 -13.29 -9.75
N GLY A 60 -9.03 -13.84 -8.94
CA GLY A 60 -10.25 -13.15 -8.51
C GLY A 60 -11.34 -12.99 -9.57
N TYR A 61 -11.20 -13.58 -10.74
CA TYR A 61 -12.21 -13.48 -11.80
C TYR A 61 -13.45 -14.32 -11.51
N THR A 62 -14.63 -13.70 -11.52
CA THR A 62 -15.89 -14.42 -11.25
C THR A 62 -16.39 -15.16 -12.48
N LEU A 63 -16.29 -16.48 -12.46
CA LEU A 63 -16.92 -17.35 -13.47
C LEU A 63 -18.33 -17.79 -13.08
N SER A 64 -18.80 -17.40 -11.92
CA SER A 64 -20.16 -17.68 -11.45
C SER A 64 -21.20 -17.04 -12.38
N GLY A 65 -22.23 -17.80 -12.73
CA GLY A 65 -23.27 -17.35 -13.67
C GLY A 65 -22.90 -17.45 -15.15
N MET A 66 -21.66 -17.73 -15.53
CA MET A 66 -21.25 -18.00 -16.91
C MET A 66 -21.64 -19.42 -17.35
N ASN A 67 -21.98 -19.56 -18.63
CA ASN A 67 -22.14 -20.88 -19.24
C ASN A 67 -20.76 -21.53 -19.52
N THR A 68 -20.74 -22.82 -19.85
CA THR A 68 -19.52 -23.58 -20.10
C THR A 68 -18.59 -22.93 -21.14
N ALA A 69 -19.15 -22.48 -22.27
CA ALA A 69 -18.34 -21.86 -23.34
C ALA A 69 -17.69 -20.55 -22.90
N GLN A 70 -18.39 -19.72 -22.11
CA GLN A 70 -17.85 -18.49 -21.53
C GLN A 70 -16.73 -18.79 -20.52
N ARG A 71 -16.91 -19.80 -19.67
CA ARG A 71 -15.86 -20.25 -18.70
C ARG A 71 -14.62 -20.74 -19.45
N GLU A 72 -14.79 -21.53 -20.50
CA GLU A 72 -13.66 -22.02 -21.33
C GLU A 72 -12.90 -20.87 -21.98
N ARG A 73 -13.59 -19.85 -22.48
CA ARG A 73 -12.96 -18.64 -23.03
C ARG A 73 -12.18 -17.87 -21.97
N ALA A 74 -12.74 -17.70 -20.78
CA ALA A 74 -12.04 -17.04 -19.67
C ALA A 74 -10.75 -17.77 -19.27
N VAL A 75 -10.81 -19.09 -19.19
CA VAL A 75 -9.64 -19.94 -18.90
C VAL A 75 -8.60 -19.83 -20.02
N ALA A 76 -9.03 -19.86 -21.29
CA ALA A 76 -8.13 -19.67 -22.41
C ALA A 76 -7.45 -18.27 -22.42
N ALA A 77 -8.10 -17.25 -21.88
CA ALA A 77 -7.54 -15.92 -21.69
C ALA A 77 -6.56 -15.83 -20.50
N GLY A 78 -6.49 -16.86 -19.62
CA GLY A 78 -5.54 -16.90 -18.52
C GLY A 78 -6.13 -16.86 -17.11
N VAL A 79 -7.45 -16.97 -16.97
CA VAL A 79 -8.09 -17.08 -15.65
C VAL A 79 -7.75 -18.43 -15.03
N THR A 80 -7.10 -18.42 -13.86
CA THR A 80 -6.68 -19.63 -13.13
C THR A 80 -7.28 -19.73 -11.74
N LEU A 81 -7.84 -18.63 -11.22
CA LEU A 81 -8.46 -18.53 -9.91
C LEU A 81 -9.77 -17.74 -10.02
N SER A 82 -10.89 -18.35 -9.64
CA SER A 82 -12.21 -17.75 -9.70
C SER A 82 -12.80 -17.55 -8.32
N GLU A 83 -13.39 -16.42 -8.08
CA GLU A 83 -14.21 -16.18 -6.90
C GLU A 83 -15.43 -17.09 -6.88
N PHE A 84 -15.77 -17.55 -5.69
CA PHE A 84 -16.96 -18.34 -5.43
C PHE A 84 -17.49 -18.11 -4.02
N GLY A 85 -18.74 -17.67 -3.91
CA GLY A 85 -19.41 -17.50 -2.62
C GLY A 85 -19.91 -18.84 -2.08
N PHE A 86 -19.46 -19.24 -0.88
CA PHE A 86 -20.02 -20.38 -0.15
C PHE A 86 -21.02 -19.95 0.91
N VAL A 87 -20.93 -18.71 1.34
CA VAL A 87 -21.74 -18.12 2.40
C VAL A 87 -22.03 -16.67 2.02
N ASP A 88 -23.27 -16.25 2.15
CA ASP A 88 -23.66 -14.85 2.16
C ASP A 88 -24.04 -14.39 3.59
N PRO A 89 -24.41 -13.15 3.82
CA PRO A 89 -24.80 -12.68 5.15
C PRO A 89 -25.99 -13.42 5.79
N PHE A 90 -26.76 -14.18 5.02
CA PHE A 90 -27.99 -14.83 5.50
C PHE A 90 -27.96 -16.35 5.45
N TYR A 91 -27.23 -16.93 4.49
CA TYR A 91 -27.32 -18.34 4.15
C TYR A 91 -25.96 -18.97 3.87
N ALA A 92 -25.82 -20.24 4.24
CA ALA A 92 -24.82 -21.12 3.63
C ALA A 92 -25.37 -21.70 2.31
N TYR A 93 -24.52 -21.82 1.29
CA TYR A 93 -24.88 -22.42 0.00
C TYR A 93 -24.65 -23.93 -0.03
N TYR A 94 -24.17 -24.49 1.07
CA TYR A 94 -23.92 -25.91 1.28
C TYR A 94 -24.54 -26.38 2.59
N ASP A 95 -24.57 -27.69 2.81
CA ASP A 95 -25.09 -28.28 4.04
C ASP A 95 -24.07 -28.13 5.18
N SER A 96 -24.09 -26.97 5.81
CA SER A 96 -23.21 -26.65 6.93
C SER A 96 -23.68 -27.28 8.22
N LYS A 97 -22.75 -27.76 9.04
CA LYS A 97 -23.01 -28.20 10.41
C LYS A 97 -23.00 -27.07 11.43
N LEU A 98 -22.40 -25.94 11.04
CA LEU A 98 -22.19 -24.75 11.87
C LEU A 98 -23.23 -23.67 11.57
N LEU A 99 -23.58 -23.45 10.31
CA LEU A 99 -24.57 -22.49 9.85
C LEU A 99 -25.87 -23.25 9.54
N LEU A 100 -26.95 -22.92 10.22
CA LEU A 100 -28.20 -23.69 10.18
C LEU A 100 -29.10 -23.34 8.99
N LYS A 101 -28.99 -22.13 8.47
CA LYS A 101 -29.79 -21.64 7.35
C LYS A 101 -29.11 -21.91 6.03
N ARG A 102 -29.61 -22.86 5.28
CA ARG A 102 -29.21 -23.10 3.91
C ARG A 102 -29.94 -22.18 2.94
N SER A 103 -29.29 -21.73 1.91
CA SER A 103 -29.88 -20.91 0.84
C SER A 103 -30.99 -21.67 0.13
N PRO A 104 -32.21 -21.10 0.03
CA PRO A 104 -33.30 -21.68 -0.77
C PRO A 104 -33.03 -21.49 -2.29
N HIS A 105 -32.09 -20.66 -2.69
CA HIS A 105 -31.82 -20.28 -4.09
C HIS A 105 -30.65 -21.04 -4.73
N VAL A 106 -29.87 -21.76 -3.93
CA VAL A 106 -28.71 -22.53 -4.40
C VAL A 106 -28.90 -24.01 -4.05
N PRO A 107 -29.56 -24.81 -4.91
CA PRO A 107 -29.72 -26.26 -4.72
C PRO A 107 -28.33 -26.95 -4.68
N GLN A 108 -28.21 -28.05 -3.93
CA GLN A 108 -26.95 -28.81 -3.84
C GLN A 108 -26.47 -29.29 -5.22
N GLU A 109 -27.40 -29.76 -6.06
CA GLU A 109 -27.08 -30.19 -7.43
C GLU A 109 -26.41 -29.13 -8.28
N ARG A 110 -26.78 -27.86 -8.09
CA ARG A 110 -26.13 -26.73 -8.77
C ARG A 110 -24.71 -26.54 -8.27
N LEU A 111 -24.53 -26.58 -6.96
CA LEU A 111 -23.22 -26.47 -6.34
C LEU A 111 -22.28 -27.59 -6.80
N ASP A 112 -22.78 -28.84 -6.77
CA ASP A 112 -22.00 -30.02 -7.22
C ASP A 112 -21.62 -29.93 -8.70
N LYS A 113 -22.53 -29.43 -9.54
CA LYS A 113 -22.27 -29.19 -10.95
C LYS A 113 -21.19 -28.12 -11.16
N ASP A 114 -21.27 -27.01 -10.44
CA ASP A 114 -20.27 -25.95 -10.52
C ASP A 114 -18.88 -26.47 -10.05
N MET A 115 -18.81 -27.22 -8.95
CA MET A 115 -17.58 -27.83 -8.47
C MET A 115 -16.97 -28.80 -9.50
N ALA A 116 -17.78 -29.64 -10.12
CA ALA A 116 -17.35 -30.56 -11.18
C ALA A 116 -16.79 -29.80 -12.39
N GLU A 117 -17.43 -28.70 -12.78
CA GLU A 117 -17.02 -27.87 -13.91
C GLU A 117 -15.69 -27.14 -13.63
N TYR A 118 -15.52 -26.53 -12.45
CA TYR A 118 -14.25 -25.89 -12.07
C TYR A 118 -13.10 -26.90 -12.02
N ARG A 119 -13.36 -28.10 -11.51
CA ARG A 119 -12.38 -29.19 -11.52
C ARG A 119 -12.01 -29.60 -12.94
N ARG A 120 -12.97 -29.74 -13.85
CA ARG A 120 -12.76 -30.05 -15.29
C ARG A 120 -11.91 -28.99 -15.97
N LEU A 121 -12.14 -27.72 -15.65
CA LEU A 121 -11.42 -26.57 -16.22
C LEU A 121 -10.04 -26.34 -15.60
N GLY A 122 -9.73 -27.02 -14.49
CA GLY A 122 -8.49 -26.78 -13.74
C GLY A 122 -8.43 -25.41 -13.04
N VAL A 123 -9.60 -24.77 -12.82
CA VAL A 123 -9.72 -23.48 -12.14
C VAL A 123 -9.74 -23.70 -10.63
N ARG A 124 -8.91 -22.97 -9.92
CA ARG A 124 -8.92 -22.92 -8.45
C ARG A 124 -10.04 -22.00 -7.95
N LEU A 125 -10.55 -22.26 -6.76
CA LEU A 125 -11.57 -21.43 -6.16
C LEU A 125 -10.99 -20.54 -5.07
N LEU A 126 -11.34 -19.26 -5.15
CA LEU A 126 -11.19 -18.25 -4.12
C LEU A 126 -12.52 -18.12 -3.40
N GLY A 127 -12.64 -18.75 -2.23
CA GLY A 127 -13.84 -18.67 -1.41
C GLY A 127 -14.03 -17.25 -0.86
N VAL A 128 -15.14 -16.62 -1.20
CA VAL A 128 -15.50 -15.29 -0.68
C VAL A 128 -16.44 -15.46 0.51
N TYR A 129 -16.15 -14.77 1.60
CA TYR A 129 -16.93 -14.80 2.82
C TYR A 129 -16.97 -13.42 3.48
N PRO A 130 -18.15 -12.84 3.75
CA PRO A 130 -18.28 -11.56 4.47
C PRO A 130 -18.06 -11.78 5.98
N PRO A 131 -16.90 -11.46 6.53
CA PRO A 131 -16.49 -11.93 7.85
C PRO A 131 -17.29 -11.34 9.01
N CYS A 132 -17.85 -10.16 8.84
CA CYS A 132 -18.52 -9.43 9.92
C CYS A 132 -20.03 -9.35 9.79
N LEU A 133 -20.62 -9.90 8.72
CA LEU A 133 -22.04 -9.71 8.40
C LEU A 133 -22.78 -11.04 8.30
N GLN A 134 -23.05 -11.66 9.44
CA GLN A 134 -23.82 -12.93 9.49
C GLN A 134 -25.13 -12.75 10.23
N GLY A 135 -26.25 -12.67 9.50
CA GLY A 135 -27.58 -12.43 10.06
C GLY A 135 -28.00 -13.49 11.08
N GLU A 136 -27.87 -14.78 10.74
CA GLU A 136 -28.20 -15.86 11.66
C GLU A 136 -27.35 -15.85 12.93
N VAL A 137 -26.06 -15.69 12.77
CA VAL A 137 -25.11 -15.66 13.89
C VAL A 137 -25.29 -14.37 14.70
N TYR A 138 -25.54 -13.25 14.04
CA TYR A 138 -25.82 -11.98 14.70
C TYR A 138 -27.07 -12.03 15.57
N GLU A 139 -28.16 -12.66 15.07
CA GLU A 139 -29.41 -12.83 15.81
C GLU A 139 -29.25 -13.82 16.97
N GLY A 140 -28.55 -14.92 16.73
CA GLY A 140 -28.42 -16.03 17.70
C GLY A 140 -27.40 -15.76 18.80
N HIS A 141 -26.45 -14.82 18.58
CA HIS A 141 -25.33 -14.54 19.46
C HIS A 141 -25.18 -13.05 19.79
N PRO A 142 -26.08 -12.45 20.58
CA PRO A 142 -25.98 -11.05 20.98
C PRO A 142 -24.63 -10.69 21.65
N GLU A 143 -24.02 -11.64 22.36
CA GLU A 143 -22.74 -11.48 23.02
C GLU A 143 -21.54 -11.38 22.06
N TRP A 144 -21.70 -11.72 20.77
CA TRP A 144 -20.67 -11.61 19.74
C TRP A 144 -20.77 -10.31 18.92
N ARG A 145 -21.84 -9.53 19.16
CA ARG A 145 -22.06 -8.28 18.43
C ARG A 145 -21.01 -7.25 18.75
N ARG A 146 -20.58 -6.53 17.72
CA ARG A 146 -19.65 -5.44 17.87
C ARG A 146 -20.35 -4.22 18.46
N ILE A 147 -19.78 -3.66 19.52
CA ILE A 147 -20.26 -2.46 20.19
C ILE A 147 -19.39 -1.28 19.78
N GLY A 148 -19.96 -0.27 19.16
CA GLY A 148 -19.27 0.94 18.69
C GLY A 148 -18.98 1.94 19.80
N THR A 149 -18.57 3.13 19.39
CA THR A 149 -18.03 4.20 20.27
C THR A 149 -18.97 4.70 21.34
N ASN A 150 -20.29 4.60 21.18
CA ASN A 150 -21.28 5.13 22.12
C ASN A 150 -22.06 4.02 22.84
N THR A 151 -21.43 2.88 23.11
CA THR A 151 -22.09 1.68 23.65
C THR A 151 -23.24 1.16 22.77
N ARG A 152 -23.30 1.60 21.53
CA ARG A 152 -24.27 1.12 20.54
C ARG A 152 -23.66 0.04 19.68
N GLU A 153 -24.49 -0.92 19.29
CA GLU A 153 -24.13 -1.89 18.26
C GLU A 153 -23.81 -1.12 16.96
N ILE A 154 -22.79 -1.59 16.25
CA ILE A 154 -22.50 -1.06 14.93
C ILE A 154 -23.43 -1.76 13.95
N PRO A 155 -24.35 -1.04 13.30
CA PRO A 155 -25.25 -1.64 12.33
C PRO A 155 -24.46 -2.16 11.12
N SER A 156 -25.09 -3.00 10.32
CA SER A 156 -24.61 -3.37 9.00
C SER A 156 -24.36 -2.12 8.15
N ILE A 157 -23.39 -2.19 7.23
CA ILE A 157 -23.06 -1.09 6.31
C ILE A 157 -24.28 -0.70 5.47
N ASP A 158 -25.08 -1.66 5.07
CA ASP A 158 -26.31 -1.43 4.32
C ASP A 158 -27.53 -2.01 5.06
N MET A 159 -28.10 -1.22 5.95
CA MET A 159 -29.29 -1.57 6.70
C MET A 159 -30.52 -1.83 5.82
N LYS A 160 -30.55 -1.33 4.59
CA LYS A 160 -31.62 -1.60 3.64
C LYS A 160 -31.47 -2.97 3.00
N GLN A 161 -30.23 -3.33 2.70
CA GLN A 161 -29.91 -4.63 2.10
C GLN A 161 -29.87 -5.76 3.16
N TYR A 162 -29.43 -5.44 4.39
CA TYR A 162 -29.23 -6.41 5.47
C TYR A 162 -29.98 -6.01 6.75
N PRO A 163 -31.33 -5.96 6.72
CA PRO A 163 -32.12 -5.41 7.84
C PRO A 163 -32.01 -6.21 9.14
N HIS A 164 -31.57 -7.47 9.09
CA HIS A 164 -31.41 -8.37 10.26
C HIS A 164 -29.95 -8.70 10.55
N GLY A 165 -29.02 -8.12 9.83
CA GLY A 165 -27.58 -8.32 9.99
C GLY A 165 -26.91 -7.15 10.68
N GLY A 166 -25.83 -7.42 11.36
CA GLY A 166 -24.98 -6.40 11.98
C GLY A 166 -23.55 -6.87 12.10
N MET A 167 -22.70 -5.97 12.59
CA MET A 167 -21.28 -6.26 12.74
C MET A 167 -21.02 -7.21 13.91
N LEU A 168 -20.25 -8.25 13.67
CA LEU A 168 -19.75 -9.20 14.65
C LEU A 168 -18.30 -8.90 15.04
N CYS A 169 -17.93 -9.18 16.27
CA CYS A 169 -16.61 -8.89 16.80
C CYS A 169 -15.62 -10.02 16.48
N LEU A 170 -14.78 -9.83 15.47
CA LEU A 170 -13.73 -10.79 15.10
C LEU A 170 -12.64 -10.97 16.16
N LEU A 171 -12.49 -10.00 17.08
CA LEU A 171 -11.48 -10.08 18.16
C LEU A 171 -11.92 -10.94 19.35
N GLY A 172 -13.17 -11.42 19.34
CA GLY A 172 -13.78 -12.28 20.38
C GLY A 172 -14.06 -13.70 19.88
N ALA A 173 -15.01 -14.38 20.57
CA ALA A 173 -15.38 -15.76 20.27
C ALA A 173 -15.93 -15.98 18.86
N TYR A 174 -16.52 -14.95 18.24
CA TYR A 174 -16.95 -15.03 16.86
C TYR A 174 -15.77 -15.27 15.91
N GLY A 175 -14.59 -14.71 16.17
CA GLY A 175 -13.41 -14.96 15.33
C GLY A 175 -13.03 -16.45 15.29
N ASP A 176 -13.16 -17.15 16.41
CA ASP A 176 -12.92 -18.60 16.45
C ASP A 176 -13.99 -19.38 15.67
N PHE A 177 -15.26 -19.01 15.83
CA PHE A 177 -16.35 -19.57 15.06
C PHE A 177 -16.15 -19.35 13.55
N PHE A 178 -15.78 -18.15 13.14
CA PHE A 178 -15.49 -17.82 11.75
C PHE A 178 -14.38 -18.71 11.16
N ILE A 179 -13.30 -18.93 11.89
CA ILE A 179 -12.22 -19.84 11.47
C ILE A 179 -12.75 -21.28 11.26
N GLU A 180 -13.60 -21.76 12.14
CA GLU A 180 -14.17 -23.13 12.01
C GLU A 180 -15.13 -23.26 10.82
N VAL A 181 -15.88 -22.21 10.47
CA VAL A 181 -16.69 -22.22 9.23
C VAL A 181 -15.79 -22.32 7.99
N LEU A 182 -14.68 -21.58 7.94
CA LEU A 182 -13.72 -21.71 6.85
C LEU A 182 -13.10 -23.12 6.81
N ALA A 183 -12.76 -23.68 7.95
CA ALA A 183 -12.23 -25.03 8.08
C ALA A 183 -13.24 -26.10 7.58
N GLU A 184 -14.53 -25.90 7.84
CA GLU A 184 -15.60 -26.75 7.32
C GLU A 184 -15.66 -26.69 5.79
N ILE A 185 -15.59 -25.48 5.20
CA ILE A 185 -15.61 -25.29 3.75
C ILE A 185 -14.40 -26.02 3.11
N VAL A 186 -13.19 -25.80 3.60
CA VAL A 186 -11.97 -26.45 3.07
C VAL A 186 -12.04 -27.96 3.17
N THR A 187 -12.66 -28.47 4.24
CA THR A 187 -12.80 -29.93 4.44
C THR A 187 -13.80 -30.54 3.46
N ASN A 188 -14.89 -29.83 3.18
CA ASN A 188 -15.96 -30.34 2.32
C ASN A 188 -15.70 -30.11 0.82
N TYR A 189 -14.93 -29.07 0.48
CA TYR A 189 -14.68 -28.64 -0.90
C TYR A 189 -13.16 -28.49 -1.16
N PRO A 190 -12.48 -29.57 -1.53
CA PRO A 190 -11.01 -29.56 -1.80
C PRO A 190 -10.61 -28.68 -3.01
N GLU A 191 -11.58 -28.27 -3.83
CA GLU A 191 -11.38 -27.28 -4.91
C GLU A 191 -11.02 -25.90 -4.40
N VAL A 192 -11.43 -25.56 -3.16
CA VAL A 192 -11.10 -24.27 -2.54
C VAL A 192 -9.61 -24.22 -2.26
N SER A 193 -8.95 -23.32 -2.96
CA SER A 193 -7.50 -23.15 -2.88
C SER A 193 -7.12 -21.86 -2.13
N ALA A 194 -8.05 -20.91 -2.01
CA ALA A 194 -7.84 -19.68 -1.27
C ALA A 194 -9.12 -19.14 -0.67
N PHE A 195 -8.98 -18.21 0.28
CA PHE A 195 -10.07 -17.36 0.77
C PHE A 195 -9.76 -15.90 0.60
N SER A 196 -10.83 -15.13 0.34
CA SER A 196 -10.86 -13.68 0.38
C SER A 196 -12.01 -13.20 1.27
N PHE A 197 -11.78 -12.11 1.99
CA PHE A 197 -12.72 -11.57 2.96
C PHE A 197 -12.96 -10.09 2.69
N ASP A 198 -14.04 -9.78 2.02
CA ASP A 198 -14.53 -8.42 1.98
C ASP A 198 -15.07 -8.03 3.35
N GLY A 199 -14.62 -6.90 3.89
CA GLY A 199 -15.05 -6.42 5.19
C GLY A 199 -14.26 -6.93 6.41
N LEU A 200 -13.13 -7.61 6.24
CA LEU A 200 -12.23 -7.94 7.34
C LEU A 200 -11.76 -6.68 8.08
N HIS A 201 -11.63 -5.57 7.38
CA HIS A 201 -11.30 -4.26 7.90
C HIS A 201 -12.36 -3.66 8.85
N TYR A 202 -13.55 -4.21 8.92
CA TYR A 202 -14.55 -3.75 9.88
C TYR A 202 -14.33 -4.27 11.31
N ALA A 203 -13.27 -5.00 11.54
CA ALA A 203 -12.94 -5.52 12.87
C ALA A 203 -12.52 -4.45 13.91
N GLY A 204 -12.22 -3.22 13.51
CA GLY A 204 -11.73 -2.08 14.29
C GLY A 204 -12.13 -1.96 15.76
N VAL A 205 -12.32 -0.74 16.25
CA VAL A 205 -12.62 -0.45 17.67
C VAL A 205 -13.90 -1.16 18.13
N CYS A 206 -13.83 -1.91 19.23
CA CYS A 206 -14.98 -2.62 19.80
C CYS A 206 -15.00 -2.54 21.33
N TYR A 207 -16.17 -2.23 21.88
CA TYR A 207 -16.45 -2.11 23.31
C TYR A 207 -17.32 -3.26 23.85
N CYS A 208 -17.45 -4.38 23.15
CA CYS A 208 -18.20 -5.53 23.65
C CYS A 208 -17.58 -6.09 24.93
N ALA A 209 -18.37 -6.78 25.74
CA ALA A 209 -17.92 -7.30 27.03
C ALA A 209 -16.63 -8.16 26.91
N PRO A 210 -16.51 -9.11 25.97
CA PRO A 210 -15.28 -9.86 25.77
C PRO A 210 -14.04 -8.99 25.49
N CYS A 211 -14.16 -7.94 24.67
CA CYS A 211 -13.05 -7.03 24.39
C CYS A 211 -12.65 -6.24 25.65
N ARG A 212 -13.61 -5.74 26.42
CA ARG A 212 -13.34 -5.00 27.67
C ARG A 212 -12.67 -5.90 28.71
N GLU A 213 -13.18 -7.11 28.92
CA GLU A 213 -12.63 -8.08 29.87
C GLU A 213 -11.20 -8.45 29.49
N ARG A 214 -10.96 -8.75 28.23
CA ARG A 214 -9.62 -9.09 27.73
C ARG A 214 -8.65 -7.93 27.83
N PHE A 215 -9.05 -6.73 27.40
CA PHE A 215 -8.22 -5.55 27.51
C PHE A 215 -7.84 -5.26 28.97
N ARG A 216 -8.81 -5.35 29.91
CA ARG A 216 -8.56 -5.19 31.33
C ARG A 216 -7.62 -6.26 31.89
N ALA A 217 -7.80 -7.51 31.50
CA ALA A 217 -6.94 -8.61 31.94
C ALA A 217 -5.49 -8.46 31.48
N GLU A 218 -5.30 -7.98 30.24
CA GLU A 218 -3.96 -7.85 29.62
C GLU A 218 -3.25 -6.52 29.98
N THR A 219 -4.00 -5.46 30.27
CA THR A 219 -3.44 -4.11 30.44
C THR A 219 -3.68 -3.50 31.83
N GLY A 220 -4.61 -4.06 32.60
CA GLY A 220 -5.07 -3.50 33.86
C GLY A 220 -5.98 -2.27 33.70
N GLY A 221 -6.27 -1.80 32.49
CA GLY A 221 -7.03 -0.59 32.19
C GLY A 221 -8.39 -0.86 31.54
N GLU A 222 -9.13 0.23 31.30
CA GLU A 222 -10.38 0.20 30.53
C GLU A 222 -10.11 0.66 29.09
N ILE A 223 -10.90 0.17 28.13
CA ILE A 223 -10.81 0.66 26.73
C ILE A 223 -11.17 2.15 26.72
N PRO A 224 -10.25 3.04 26.28
CA PRO A 224 -10.51 4.47 26.25
C PRO A 224 -11.50 4.85 25.15
N ASN A 225 -12.07 6.06 25.24
CA ASN A 225 -12.88 6.59 24.17
C ASN A 225 -12.04 6.85 22.91
N VAL A 226 -12.69 6.80 21.74
CA VAL A 226 -12.04 7.11 20.45
C VAL A 226 -11.55 8.57 20.46
N ASN A 227 -10.26 8.72 20.58
CA ASN A 227 -9.58 9.99 20.48
C ASN A 227 -8.12 9.78 20.12
N MET A 228 -7.72 10.06 18.88
CA MET A 228 -6.34 9.88 18.42
C MET A 228 -5.34 10.82 19.11
N ASP A 229 -5.80 11.91 19.75
CA ASP A 229 -4.94 12.78 20.54
C ASP A 229 -4.65 12.20 21.94
N ASP A 230 -5.47 11.26 22.42
CA ASP A 230 -5.26 10.56 23.68
C ASP A 230 -4.19 9.47 23.53
N PRO A 231 -3.06 9.54 24.27
CA PRO A 231 -2.05 8.48 24.28
C PRO A 231 -2.60 7.11 24.68
N ALA A 232 -3.61 7.06 25.56
CA ALA A 232 -4.23 5.81 25.98
C ALA A 232 -4.96 5.14 24.83
N PHE A 233 -5.65 5.94 23.97
CA PHE A 233 -6.33 5.40 22.80
C PHE A 233 -5.35 4.89 21.74
N ARG A 234 -4.22 5.55 21.51
CA ARG A 234 -3.21 5.06 20.58
C ARG A 234 -2.60 3.72 21.03
N ARG A 235 -2.42 3.53 22.33
CA ARG A 235 -2.00 2.22 22.90
C ARG A 235 -3.07 1.15 22.77
N TYR A 236 -4.34 1.52 22.97
CA TYR A 236 -5.45 0.61 22.67
C TYR A 236 -5.47 0.21 21.19
N GLN A 237 -5.24 1.16 20.28
CA GLN A 237 -5.16 0.87 18.84
C GLN A 237 -4.06 -0.18 18.55
N HIS A 238 -2.89 -0.02 19.15
CA HIS A 238 -1.81 -0.98 19.04
C HIS A 238 -2.20 -2.36 19.60
N TRP A 239 -2.90 -2.41 20.72
CA TRP A 239 -3.44 -3.65 21.27
C TRP A 239 -4.43 -4.33 20.32
N ALA A 240 -5.34 -3.57 19.71
CA ALA A 240 -6.32 -4.08 18.74
C ALA A 240 -5.61 -4.65 17.49
N ASP A 241 -4.57 -3.98 17.01
CA ASP A 241 -3.73 -4.46 15.91
C ASP A 241 -3.13 -5.85 16.21
N ARG A 242 -2.61 -6.04 17.42
CA ARG A 242 -2.08 -7.34 17.85
C ARG A 242 -3.14 -8.43 17.89
N ARG A 243 -4.37 -8.10 18.27
CA ARG A 243 -5.48 -9.06 18.24
C ARG A 243 -5.84 -9.46 16.82
N MET A 244 -5.81 -8.51 15.86
CA MET A 244 -6.00 -8.82 14.43
C MET A 244 -4.90 -9.72 13.90
N GLU A 245 -3.65 -9.41 14.16
CA GLU A 245 -2.51 -10.24 13.77
C GLU A 245 -2.66 -11.67 14.31
N SER A 246 -3.04 -11.82 15.58
CA SER A 246 -3.31 -13.12 16.20
C SER A 246 -4.47 -13.88 15.52
N LEU A 247 -5.53 -13.19 15.12
CA LEU A 247 -6.65 -13.82 14.39
C LEU A 247 -6.15 -14.42 13.07
N ILE A 248 -5.41 -13.65 12.27
CA ILE A 248 -4.90 -14.12 10.98
C ILE A 248 -3.92 -15.28 11.17
N GLN A 249 -3.05 -15.23 12.17
CA GLN A 249 -2.12 -16.32 12.43
C GLN A 249 -2.83 -17.62 12.83
N ARG A 250 -3.86 -17.56 13.67
CA ARG A 250 -4.71 -18.72 14.02
C ARG A 250 -5.43 -19.27 12.81
N MET A 251 -5.96 -18.39 11.96
CA MET A 251 -6.60 -18.76 10.68
C MET A 251 -5.63 -19.50 9.77
N GLN A 252 -4.43 -18.95 9.54
CA GLN A 252 -3.37 -19.59 8.77
C GLN A 252 -3.01 -20.97 9.31
N THR A 253 -2.81 -21.06 10.61
CA THR A 253 -2.45 -22.32 11.28
C THR A 253 -3.54 -23.37 11.11
N ARG A 254 -4.81 -22.99 11.32
CA ARG A 254 -5.95 -23.90 11.24
C ARG A 254 -6.20 -24.41 9.82
N LEU A 255 -6.21 -23.49 8.85
CA LEU A 255 -6.51 -23.84 7.47
C LEU A 255 -5.37 -24.60 6.79
N LYS A 256 -4.11 -24.18 7.00
CA LYS A 256 -2.95 -24.91 6.47
C LYS A 256 -2.73 -26.26 7.15
N GLY A 257 -3.25 -26.46 8.35
CA GLY A 257 -3.31 -27.78 9.00
C GLY A 257 -4.23 -28.75 8.28
N ILE A 258 -5.27 -28.27 7.56
CA ILE A 258 -6.18 -29.09 6.74
C ILE A 258 -5.61 -29.23 5.33
N ASN A 259 -5.27 -28.11 4.69
CA ASN A 259 -4.70 -28.08 3.35
C ASN A 259 -3.44 -27.16 3.34
N PRO A 260 -2.21 -27.75 3.31
CA PRO A 260 -0.99 -26.96 3.32
C PRO A 260 -0.81 -25.99 2.13
N ASN A 261 -1.58 -26.19 1.07
CA ASN A 261 -1.54 -25.39 -0.16
C ASN A 261 -2.66 -24.34 -0.23
N ILE A 262 -3.46 -24.18 0.84
CA ILE A 262 -4.46 -23.11 0.89
C ILE A 262 -3.79 -21.74 1.07
N ALA A 263 -4.37 -20.71 0.48
CA ALA A 263 -3.90 -19.33 0.60
C ALA A 263 -4.95 -18.44 1.25
N LEU A 264 -4.50 -17.42 1.98
CA LEU A 264 -5.32 -16.27 2.36
C LEU A 264 -4.94 -15.10 1.45
N VAL A 265 -5.87 -14.76 0.55
CA VAL A 265 -5.76 -13.66 -0.41
C VAL A 265 -6.95 -12.76 -0.14
N THR A 266 -6.78 -11.71 0.65
CA THR A 266 -7.90 -10.92 1.13
C THR A 266 -7.73 -9.44 0.83
N TRP A 267 -8.86 -8.77 0.62
CA TRP A 267 -8.89 -7.31 0.49
C TRP A 267 -8.39 -6.64 1.77
N THR A 268 -7.55 -5.65 1.58
CA THR A 268 -6.99 -4.85 2.66
C THR A 268 -7.29 -3.38 2.39
N THR A 269 -7.53 -2.62 3.46
CA THR A 269 -7.79 -1.18 3.38
C THR A 269 -6.54 -0.33 3.58
N ASN A 270 -5.36 -0.92 3.40
CA ASN A 270 -4.09 -0.21 3.63
C ASN A 270 -3.58 0.51 2.39
N ALA A 271 -4.09 0.13 1.23
CA ALA A 271 -3.63 0.61 -0.07
C ALA A 271 -4.75 0.55 -1.10
N GLY A 272 -4.47 0.95 -2.32
CA GLY A 272 -5.36 0.84 -3.47
C GLY A 272 -6.02 2.14 -3.84
N ARG A 273 -6.91 2.65 -3.02
CA ARG A 273 -7.56 3.95 -3.22
C ARG A 273 -7.09 4.95 -2.16
N PHE A 274 -7.20 6.23 -2.49
CA PHE A 274 -6.79 7.30 -1.58
C PHE A 274 -7.54 7.27 -0.24
N GLY A 275 -8.82 6.94 -0.25
CA GLY A 275 -9.64 6.79 0.95
C GLY A 275 -9.10 5.76 1.93
N HIS A 276 -8.51 4.67 1.43
CA HIS A 276 -7.92 3.61 2.28
C HIS A 276 -6.71 4.12 3.08
N PHE A 277 -5.89 4.99 2.50
CA PHE A 277 -4.78 5.62 3.22
C PHE A 277 -5.25 6.57 4.33
N ARG A 278 -6.50 7.02 4.28
CA ARG A 278 -7.13 7.91 5.28
C ARG A 278 -7.88 7.17 6.38
N ASP A 279 -7.86 5.84 6.43
CA ASP A 279 -8.51 5.04 7.48
C ASP A 279 -7.83 5.26 8.85
N ILE A 280 -8.41 6.17 9.64
CA ILE A 280 -7.96 6.58 10.97
C ILE A 280 -9.20 6.80 11.89
N PRO A 281 -9.32 6.11 13.00
CA PRO A 281 -8.46 5.02 13.51
C PRO A 281 -8.41 3.86 12.54
N ARG A 282 -7.22 3.24 12.38
CA ARG A 282 -7.09 2.11 11.47
C ARG A 282 -7.86 0.89 11.97
N ASN A 283 -8.46 0.16 11.06
CA ASN A 283 -9.14 -1.10 11.35
C ASN A 283 -8.19 -2.30 11.21
N MET A 284 -7.22 -2.18 10.33
CA MET A 284 -6.22 -3.22 10.05
C MET A 284 -4.81 -2.61 9.99
N PRO A 285 -3.82 -3.17 10.70
CA PRO A 285 -2.44 -2.73 10.56
C PRO A 285 -1.88 -3.24 9.22
N ALA A 286 -1.12 -2.40 8.51
CA ALA A 286 -0.50 -2.79 7.24
C ALA A 286 0.44 -4.00 7.41
N ARG A 287 1.09 -4.11 8.56
CA ARG A 287 1.96 -5.22 8.92
C ARG A 287 1.24 -6.58 8.90
N MET A 288 -0.07 -6.62 9.06
CA MET A 288 -0.85 -7.86 8.96
C MET A 288 -0.66 -8.55 7.59
N ASN A 289 -0.34 -7.81 6.54
CA ASN A 289 -0.09 -8.37 5.22
C ASN A 289 1.11 -9.34 5.18
N LEU A 290 2.02 -9.27 6.18
CA LEU A 290 3.07 -10.27 6.35
C LEU A 290 2.54 -11.65 6.76
N LEU A 291 1.35 -11.71 7.34
CA LEU A 291 0.66 -12.92 7.75
C LEU A 291 -0.30 -13.49 6.70
N LEU A 292 -0.56 -12.74 5.63
CA LEU A 292 -1.33 -13.19 4.48
C LEU A 292 -0.41 -13.87 3.45
N ASP A 293 -0.96 -14.78 2.66
CA ASP A 293 -0.24 -15.31 1.49
C ASP A 293 -0.07 -14.24 0.43
N ALA A 294 -1.11 -13.44 0.19
CA ALA A 294 -1.05 -12.19 -0.56
C ALA A 294 -2.18 -11.25 -0.12
N PRO A 295 -1.92 -9.95 0.06
CA PRO A 295 -3.00 -8.98 0.08
C PRO A 295 -3.59 -8.85 -1.33
N ASP A 296 -4.86 -8.58 -1.41
CA ASP A 296 -5.52 -8.02 -2.58
C ASP A 296 -5.98 -6.60 -2.25
N GLN A 297 -6.00 -5.73 -3.21
CA GLN A 297 -6.46 -4.36 -3.04
C GLN A 297 -7.28 -3.91 -4.22
N GLU A 298 -8.29 -3.12 -3.97
CA GLU A 298 -8.97 -2.38 -5.02
C GLU A 298 -8.17 -1.15 -5.39
N PHE A 299 -7.94 -0.94 -6.66
CA PHE A 299 -7.32 0.26 -7.13
C PHE A 299 -8.33 1.08 -7.97
N TRP A 300 -8.61 2.26 -7.50
CA TRP A 300 -9.61 3.17 -8.07
C TRP A 300 -8.94 4.36 -8.71
N MET A 301 -9.28 4.64 -9.96
CA MET A 301 -8.75 5.79 -10.69
C MET A 301 -9.48 7.10 -10.35
N ASP A 302 -10.66 7.02 -9.79
CA ASP A 302 -11.53 8.16 -9.46
C ASP A 302 -11.03 9.04 -8.30
N GLU A 303 -9.99 8.62 -7.59
CA GLU A 303 -9.38 9.40 -6.51
C GLU A 303 -8.03 10.03 -6.91
N THR A 304 -7.76 10.16 -8.21
CA THR A 304 -6.44 10.57 -8.72
C THR A 304 -6.31 12.04 -9.13
N ASN A 305 -7.19 12.89 -8.68
CA ASN A 305 -7.23 14.32 -9.03
C ASN A 305 -5.94 15.12 -8.72
N ARG A 306 -4.90 14.46 -8.22
CA ARG A 306 -3.56 15.02 -7.92
C ARG A 306 -2.51 14.68 -8.96
N GLY A 307 -2.91 14.21 -10.10
CA GLY A 307 -2.02 13.79 -11.19
C GLY A 307 -2.30 12.35 -11.59
N ALA A 308 -2.28 12.09 -12.89
CA ALA A 308 -2.61 10.80 -13.42
C ALA A 308 -1.79 9.69 -12.76
N SER A 309 -2.47 8.64 -12.35
CA SER A 309 -1.93 7.38 -11.85
C SER A 309 -0.92 7.42 -10.69
N ILE A 310 -0.65 8.56 -10.04
CA ILE A 310 0.32 8.64 -8.94
C ILE A 310 -0.15 7.83 -7.72
N VAL A 311 -1.39 8.03 -7.27
CA VAL A 311 -1.94 7.30 -6.12
C VAL A 311 -2.13 5.82 -6.43
N PRO A 312 -2.71 5.42 -7.59
CA PRO A 312 -2.75 4.02 -8.00
C PRO A 312 -1.37 3.36 -8.15
N ALA A 313 -0.40 4.05 -8.74
CA ALA A 313 0.98 3.57 -8.84
C ALA A 313 1.60 3.32 -7.45
N PHE A 314 1.45 4.28 -6.54
CA PHE A 314 1.88 4.14 -5.15
C PHE A 314 1.16 2.98 -4.45
N GLY A 315 -0.17 2.88 -4.61
CA GLY A 315 -0.96 1.83 -4.00
C GLY A 315 -0.48 0.43 -4.39
N ASN A 316 -0.22 0.20 -5.68
CA ASN A 316 0.30 -1.07 -6.19
C ASN A 316 1.70 -1.39 -5.65
N ALA A 317 2.61 -0.41 -5.67
CA ALA A 317 3.95 -0.55 -5.12
C ALA A 317 3.91 -0.82 -3.60
N TYR A 318 3.02 -0.13 -2.88
CA TYR A 318 2.86 -0.29 -1.45
C TYR A 318 2.26 -1.64 -1.06
N ALA A 319 1.23 -2.12 -1.76
CA ALA A 319 0.68 -3.46 -1.51
C ALA A 319 1.77 -4.53 -1.60
N TRP A 320 2.62 -4.45 -2.62
CA TRP A 320 3.76 -5.34 -2.78
C TRP A 320 4.82 -5.16 -1.67
N ALA A 321 5.12 -3.91 -1.29
CA ALA A 321 6.05 -3.61 -0.20
C ALA A 321 5.57 -4.14 1.17
N THR A 322 4.24 -4.12 1.45
CA THR A 322 3.68 -4.62 2.72
C THR A 322 3.90 -6.12 2.93
N THR A 323 4.21 -6.87 1.88
CA THR A 323 4.56 -8.29 1.94
C THR A 323 6.07 -8.55 1.96
N ASN A 324 6.88 -7.52 2.19
CA ASN A 324 8.33 -7.58 1.95
C ASN A 324 8.65 -8.06 0.52
N HIS A 325 7.92 -7.54 -0.46
CA HIS A 325 8.05 -7.80 -1.89
C HIS A 325 7.89 -9.29 -2.29
N ARG A 326 7.02 -10.02 -1.61
CA ARG A 326 6.70 -11.42 -1.99
C ARG A 326 5.67 -11.46 -3.11
N VAL A 327 4.38 -11.44 -2.77
CA VAL A 327 3.25 -11.47 -3.72
C VAL A 327 2.17 -10.51 -3.23
N ALA A 328 1.62 -9.73 -4.12
CA ALA A 328 0.43 -8.91 -3.88
C ALA A 328 -0.44 -8.91 -5.13
N PHE A 329 -1.74 -8.88 -4.93
CA PHE A 329 -2.72 -8.70 -6.00
C PHE A 329 -3.33 -7.30 -5.92
N SER A 330 -3.79 -6.83 -7.05
CA SER A 330 -4.51 -5.57 -7.16
C SER A 330 -5.61 -5.69 -8.20
N GLU A 331 -6.80 -5.34 -7.82
CA GLU A 331 -7.97 -5.28 -8.68
C GLU A 331 -8.03 -3.92 -9.38
N PRO A 332 -7.73 -3.86 -10.70
CA PRO A 332 -7.91 -2.63 -11.45
C PRO A 332 -9.41 -2.40 -11.67
N TYR A 333 -10.01 -1.63 -10.80
CA TYR A 333 -11.44 -1.40 -10.78
C TYR A 333 -11.90 -0.78 -12.08
N LEU A 334 -12.85 -1.44 -12.77
CA LEU A 334 -13.36 -1.05 -14.08
C LEU A 334 -14.75 -0.41 -13.99
N MET A 335 -15.07 0.16 -12.84
CA MET A 335 -16.28 0.94 -12.61
C MET A 335 -15.99 2.03 -11.61
N SER A 336 -16.77 3.10 -11.59
CA SER A 336 -16.71 4.13 -10.57
C SER A 336 -17.89 4.02 -9.61
N HIS A 337 -17.65 4.33 -8.35
CA HIS A 337 -18.72 4.42 -7.35
C HIS A 337 -19.59 5.65 -7.63
N GLY A 338 -20.90 5.48 -7.51
CA GLY A 338 -21.85 6.56 -7.72
C GLY A 338 -22.14 6.90 -9.17
N ASN A 339 -21.58 6.14 -10.12
CA ASN A 339 -21.90 6.32 -11.53
C ASN A 339 -23.38 6.09 -11.81
N PRO A 340 -24.12 7.09 -12.36
CA PRO A 340 -25.54 6.95 -12.63
C PRO A 340 -25.84 5.97 -13.77
N TYR A 341 -24.85 5.61 -14.57
CA TYR A 341 -25.00 4.69 -15.70
C TYR A 341 -24.75 3.21 -15.33
N GLY A 342 -24.47 2.90 -14.07
CA GLY A 342 -24.19 1.55 -13.60
C GLY A 342 -22.80 1.06 -13.98
N LYS A 343 -22.70 -0.14 -14.57
CA LYS A 343 -21.43 -0.67 -15.07
C LYS A 343 -21.00 0.11 -16.31
N ASP A 344 -19.85 0.73 -16.23
CA ASP A 344 -19.31 1.56 -17.30
C ASP A 344 -18.75 0.72 -18.44
N SER A 345 -18.81 1.29 -19.65
CA SER A 345 -18.01 0.82 -20.76
C SER A 345 -16.74 1.65 -20.84
N PHE A 346 -15.60 1.01 -20.55
CA PHE A 346 -14.30 1.64 -20.71
C PHE A 346 -13.72 1.35 -22.10
N PRO A 347 -12.93 2.26 -22.68
CA PRO A 347 -12.14 1.94 -23.85
C PRO A 347 -11.25 0.72 -23.60
N GLY A 348 -11.09 -0.17 -24.59
CA GLY A 348 -10.32 -1.41 -24.43
C GLY A 348 -8.87 -1.15 -24.01
N HIS A 349 -8.25 -0.10 -24.53
CA HIS A 349 -6.90 0.33 -24.13
C HIS A 349 -6.83 0.80 -22.68
N GLU A 350 -7.91 1.38 -22.14
CA GLU A 350 -7.92 1.77 -20.72
C GLU A 350 -7.91 0.56 -19.80
N ILE A 351 -8.59 -0.53 -20.16
CA ILE A 351 -8.55 -1.78 -19.38
C ILE A 351 -7.15 -2.37 -19.38
N GLU A 352 -6.52 -2.46 -20.55
CA GLU A 352 -5.13 -2.93 -20.67
C GLU A 352 -4.18 -2.05 -19.86
N ARG A 353 -4.30 -0.72 -19.96
CA ARG A 353 -3.46 0.24 -19.22
C ARG A 353 -3.54 0.04 -17.72
N ARG A 354 -4.74 -0.19 -17.18
CA ARG A 354 -4.91 -0.43 -15.73
C ARG A 354 -4.24 -1.72 -15.28
N MET A 355 -4.32 -2.79 -16.06
CA MET A 355 -3.60 -4.04 -15.76
C MET A 355 -2.09 -3.85 -15.86
N MET A 356 -1.60 -3.13 -16.88
CA MET A 356 -0.17 -2.87 -17.04
C MET A 356 0.39 -1.95 -15.95
N LEU A 357 -0.39 -0.99 -15.46
CA LEU A 357 -0.01 -0.17 -14.30
C LEU A 357 0.22 -1.03 -13.05
N VAL A 358 -0.65 -2.00 -12.79
CA VAL A 358 -0.48 -2.96 -11.68
C VAL A 358 0.83 -3.72 -11.82
N LEU A 359 1.12 -4.28 -13.00
CA LEU A 359 2.33 -5.05 -13.26
C LEU A 359 3.60 -4.22 -13.10
N THR A 360 3.58 -2.99 -13.63
CA THR A 360 4.72 -2.07 -13.58
C THR A 360 5.15 -1.79 -12.16
N HIS A 361 4.21 -1.70 -11.22
CA HIS A 361 4.48 -1.39 -9.82
C HIS A 361 4.54 -2.62 -8.91
N GLY A 362 4.69 -3.81 -9.48
CA GLY A 362 5.08 -5.02 -8.74
C GLY A 362 3.95 -5.91 -8.29
N ALA A 363 2.70 -5.45 -8.26
CA ALA A 363 1.55 -6.29 -7.98
C ALA A 363 1.14 -7.14 -9.21
N LEU A 364 0.27 -8.12 -8.99
CA LEU A 364 -0.33 -8.95 -10.03
C LEU A 364 -1.81 -8.58 -10.18
N PRO A 365 -2.35 -8.48 -11.38
CA PRO A 365 -3.74 -8.07 -11.55
C PRO A 365 -4.71 -9.16 -11.10
N SER A 366 -5.75 -8.74 -10.40
CA SER A 366 -6.96 -9.52 -10.16
C SER A 366 -8.16 -8.81 -10.80
N LEU A 367 -9.21 -9.56 -11.14
CA LEU A 367 -10.44 -9.02 -11.70
C LEU A 367 -11.63 -9.65 -10.99
N ALA A 368 -12.34 -8.87 -10.18
CA ALA A 368 -13.43 -9.38 -9.38
C ALA A 368 -14.76 -9.50 -10.16
N VAL A 369 -14.99 -8.69 -11.17
CA VAL A 369 -16.34 -8.49 -11.73
C VAL A 369 -16.43 -8.92 -13.19
N ALA A 370 -17.42 -9.75 -13.52
CA ALA A 370 -17.80 -10.02 -14.91
C ALA A 370 -18.23 -8.72 -15.61
N GLN A 371 -17.64 -8.46 -16.75
CA GLN A 371 -17.92 -7.27 -17.54
C GLN A 371 -19.05 -7.52 -18.54
N PRO A 372 -19.83 -6.49 -18.93
CA PRO A 372 -20.75 -6.62 -20.06
C PRO A 372 -19.97 -6.79 -21.37
N GLU A 373 -20.56 -7.47 -22.35
CA GLU A 373 -20.07 -7.45 -23.72
C GLU A 373 -20.16 -6.00 -24.28
N PRO A 374 -19.22 -5.43 -25.01
CA PRO A 374 -17.94 -6.00 -25.46
C PRO A 374 -16.77 -5.85 -24.48
N MET A 375 -16.99 -5.29 -23.30
CA MET A 375 -15.95 -5.08 -22.27
C MET A 375 -15.29 -6.39 -21.83
N GLN A 376 -16.05 -7.48 -21.84
CA GLN A 376 -15.56 -8.81 -21.55
C GLN A 376 -14.43 -9.24 -22.49
N GLU A 377 -14.58 -8.94 -23.80
CA GLU A 377 -13.54 -9.24 -24.80
C GLU A 377 -12.28 -8.40 -24.59
N ALA A 378 -12.44 -7.13 -24.26
CA ALA A 378 -11.32 -6.25 -23.93
C ALA A 378 -10.58 -6.72 -22.66
N ALA A 379 -11.31 -7.21 -21.66
CA ALA A 379 -10.70 -7.80 -20.45
C ALA A 379 -9.93 -9.09 -20.77
N TYR A 380 -10.48 -9.97 -21.61
CA TYR A 380 -9.77 -11.18 -22.05
C TYR A 380 -8.52 -10.85 -22.86
N HIS A 381 -8.57 -9.84 -23.72
CA HIS A 381 -7.39 -9.36 -24.44
C HIS A 381 -6.32 -8.87 -23.48
N ALA A 382 -6.68 -8.03 -22.52
CA ALA A 382 -5.75 -7.51 -21.53
C ALA A 382 -5.13 -8.62 -20.64
N LEU A 383 -5.91 -9.63 -20.25
CA LEU A 383 -5.39 -10.82 -19.55
C LEU A 383 -4.41 -11.62 -20.41
N ALA A 384 -4.69 -11.79 -21.71
CA ALA A 384 -3.77 -12.46 -22.63
C ALA A 384 -2.45 -11.69 -22.77
N GLU A 385 -2.49 -10.34 -22.78
CA GLU A 385 -1.30 -9.50 -22.76
C GLU A 385 -0.50 -9.67 -21.45
N VAL A 386 -1.17 -9.83 -20.32
CA VAL A 386 -0.52 -10.18 -19.03
C VAL A 386 0.18 -11.54 -19.12
N GLN A 387 -0.49 -12.55 -19.68
CA GLN A 387 0.08 -13.91 -19.83
C GLN A 387 1.33 -13.95 -20.72
N LYS A 388 1.39 -13.14 -21.79
CA LYS A 388 2.60 -13.02 -22.62
C LYS A 388 3.83 -12.58 -21.84
N ARG A 389 3.66 -11.88 -20.72
CA ARG A 389 4.71 -11.33 -19.87
C ARG A 389 5.07 -12.22 -18.67
N LYS A 390 4.41 -13.36 -18.51
CA LYS A 390 4.48 -14.22 -17.32
C LYS A 390 5.92 -14.57 -16.90
N SER A 391 6.77 -14.89 -17.85
CA SER A 391 8.16 -15.30 -17.56
C SER A 391 9.00 -14.23 -16.85
N TRP A 392 8.59 -12.96 -16.95
CA TRP A 392 9.32 -11.83 -16.37
C TRP A 392 8.60 -11.16 -15.18
N LEU A 393 7.41 -11.66 -14.80
CA LEU A 393 6.57 -11.05 -13.76
C LEU A 393 6.58 -11.80 -12.43
N THR A 394 7.02 -13.06 -12.43
CA THR A 394 7.04 -13.91 -11.24
C THR A 394 8.44 -14.01 -10.65
N ASP A 395 8.54 -14.37 -9.37
CA ASP A 395 9.81 -14.55 -8.64
C ASP A 395 10.78 -13.37 -8.77
N LYS A 396 10.24 -12.16 -8.56
CA LYS A 396 10.93 -10.88 -8.71
C LYS A 396 11.10 -10.17 -7.37
N ALA A 397 12.09 -9.32 -7.28
CA ALA A 397 12.31 -8.37 -6.20
C ALA A 397 12.67 -6.98 -6.78
N PRO A 398 12.48 -5.89 -6.06
CA PRO A 398 12.99 -4.59 -6.51
C PRO A 398 14.51 -4.63 -6.69
N GLU A 399 15.04 -3.91 -7.67
CA GLU A 399 16.49 -3.65 -7.73
C GLU A 399 16.83 -2.51 -6.76
N PRO A 400 17.57 -2.76 -5.66
CA PRO A 400 17.70 -1.81 -4.57
C PRO A 400 18.71 -0.71 -4.89
N TRP A 401 18.31 0.56 -4.70
CA TRP A 401 19.20 1.71 -4.72
C TRP A 401 18.75 2.77 -3.71
N ALA A 402 17.52 3.26 -3.81
CA ALA A 402 16.93 4.20 -2.89
C ALA A 402 15.69 3.61 -2.23
N ALA A 403 15.59 3.71 -0.90
CA ALA A 403 14.44 3.26 -0.13
C ALA A 403 13.59 4.46 0.31
N LEU A 404 12.32 4.49 -0.05
CA LEU A 404 11.32 5.42 0.49
C LEU A 404 10.46 4.71 1.52
N VAL A 405 10.44 5.25 2.75
CA VAL A 405 9.69 4.64 3.86
C VAL A 405 8.25 5.12 3.86
N MET A 406 7.32 4.18 3.83
CA MET A 406 5.93 4.39 4.20
C MET A 406 5.71 3.83 5.61
N SER A 407 5.53 4.71 6.59
CA SER A 407 5.29 4.33 7.99
C SER A 407 3.81 4.32 8.31
N ASP A 408 3.28 3.12 8.57
CA ASP A 408 1.88 2.97 8.99
C ASP A 408 1.61 3.59 10.37
N ASN A 409 2.60 3.56 11.26
CA ASN A 409 2.50 4.22 12.56
C ASN A 409 2.48 5.75 12.42
N THR A 410 3.32 6.34 11.58
CA THR A 410 3.27 7.79 11.31
C THR A 410 1.95 8.17 10.68
N ARG A 411 1.48 7.40 9.69
CA ARG A 411 0.19 7.62 9.04
C ARG A 411 -0.94 7.74 10.06
N VAL A 412 -1.01 6.81 11.00
CA VAL A 412 -2.13 6.74 11.95
C VAL A 412 -1.90 7.62 13.17
N PHE A 413 -0.74 7.47 13.85
CA PHE A 413 -0.52 8.10 15.15
C PHE A 413 -0.04 9.55 15.06
N TYR A 414 0.61 9.95 13.98
CA TYR A 414 0.94 11.34 13.71
C TYR A 414 -0.08 12.01 12.78
N GLY A 415 -0.65 11.28 11.81
CA GLY A 415 -1.73 11.78 10.94
C GLY A 415 -3.01 12.20 11.65
N ARG A 416 -3.36 11.50 12.74
CA ARG A 416 -4.45 11.79 13.71
C ARG A 416 -5.88 11.61 13.19
N SER A 417 -6.19 12.01 11.97
CA SER A 417 -7.54 11.91 11.43
C SER A 417 -7.56 11.77 9.91
N PRO A 418 -8.66 11.28 9.33
CA PRO A 418 -8.85 11.24 7.88
C PRO A 418 -8.71 12.62 7.21
N GLY A 419 -9.07 13.69 7.91
CA GLY A 419 -9.00 15.05 7.38
C GLY A 419 -7.61 15.67 7.42
N SER A 420 -6.72 15.22 8.31
CA SER A 420 -5.40 15.83 8.50
C SER A 420 -4.24 14.99 7.98
N VAL A 421 -4.44 13.71 7.73
CA VAL A 421 -3.35 12.78 7.39
C VAL A 421 -2.68 13.10 6.06
N GLU A 422 -3.42 13.62 5.08
CA GLU A 422 -2.85 13.99 3.79
C GLU A 422 -1.82 15.11 3.96
N GLU A 423 -2.22 16.16 4.65
CA GLU A 423 -1.37 17.34 4.88
C GLU A 423 -0.21 17.02 5.83
N ARG A 424 -0.46 16.25 6.88
CA ARG A 424 0.56 15.95 7.89
C ARG A 424 1.57 14.91 7.46
N TYR A 425 1.19 13.96 6.59
CA TYR A 425 2.08 12.85 6.25
C TYR A 425 2.00 12.37 4.80
N LEU A 426 0.81 12.00 4.30
CA LEU A 426 0.71 11.32 3.00
C LEU A 426 1.24 12.19 1.86
N GLY A 427 0.97 13.49 1.89
CA GLY A 427 1.48 14.43 0.90
C GLY A 427 3.01 14.43 0.80
N ASN A 428 3.72 14.22 1.91
CA ASN A 428 5.18 14.14 1.94
C ASN A 428 5.68 12.86 1.24
N VAL A 429 5.10 11.71 1.59
CA VAL A 429 5.46 10.42 0.98
C VAL A 429 5.13 10.41 -0.51
N PHE A 430 3.91 10.82 -0.87
CA PHE A 430 3.48 10.89 -2.27
C PHE A 430 4.30 11.89 -3.08
N GLY A 431 4.75 12.97 -2.46
CA GLY A 431 5.60 13.98 -3.11
C GLY A 431 6.98 13.45 -3.46
N PHE A 432 7.64 12.67 -2.58
CA PHE A 432 8.88 11.98 -2.91
C PHE A 432 8.66 10.87 -3.93
N PHE A 433 7.61 10.09 -3.78
CA PHE A 433 7.28 9.03 -4.75
C PHE A 433 7.05 9.61 -6.15
N ARG A 434 6.27 10.68 -6.24
CA ARG A 434 6.03 11.41 -7.48
C ARG A 434 7.34 11.94 -8.09
N ALA A 435 8.18 12.59 -7.29
CA ALA A 435 9.46 13.09 -7.77
C ALA A 435 10.34 11.95 -8.32
N GLY A 436 10.39 10.81 -7.63
CA GLY A 436 11.11 9.64 -8.08
C GLY A 436 10.57 9.06 -9.37
N LEU A 437 9.25 8.98 -9.49
CA LEU A 437 8.58 8.44 -10.67
C LEU A 437 8.79 9.33 -11.90
N GLU A 438 8.55 10.65 -11.77
CA GLU A 438 8.70 11.63 -12.84
C GLU A 438 10.17 11.91 -13.25
N GLU A 439 11.13 11.64 -12.36
CA GLU A 439 12.57 11.74 -12.63
C GLU A 439 13.23 10.37 -12.88
N HIS A 440 12.44 9.31 -13.00
CA HIS A 440 12.87 7.93 -13.30
C HIS A 440 13.94 7.40 -12.34
N LEU A 441 13.85 7.74 -11.05
CA LEU A 441 14.75 7.22 -10.03
C LEU A 441 14.32 5.80 -9.61
N PRO A 442 15.22 4.85 -9.44
CA PRO A 442 14.88 3.52 -8.95
C PRO A 442 14.57 3.57 -7.44
N LEU A 443 13.33 3.95 -7.11
CA LEU A 443 12.83 3.99 -5.74
C LEU A 443 12.17 2.66 -5.37
N THR A 444 12.53 2.13 -4.21
CA THR A 444 11.87 0.99 -3.57
C THR A 444 11.06 1.48 -2.38
N LEU A 445 9.75 1.19 -2.33
CA LEU A 445 8.97 1.41 -1.12
C LEU A 445 9.31 0.33 -0.09
N ILE A 446 9.57 0.76 1.13
CA ILE A 446 9.72 -0.12 2.30
C ILE A 446 8.86 0.42 3.45
N ASN A 447 8.65 -0.39 4.47
CA ASN A 447 7.83 -0.02 5.62
C ASN A 447 8.70 0.30 6.85
N ASP A 448 8.09 0.87 7.89
CA ASP A 448 8.78 1.16 9.14
C ASP A 448 9.36 -0.09 9.82
N TRP A 449 8.72 -1.27 9.73
CA TRP A 449 9.28 -2.52 10.23
C TRP A 449 10.52 -3.03 9.45
N ASN A 450 10.77 -2.50 8.25
CA ASN A 450 11.96 -2.78 7.47
C ASN A 450 13.19 -1.95 7.87
N LEU A 451 13.06 -1.01 8.82
CA LEU A 451 14.18 -0.22 9.32
C LEU A 451 15.06 -1.07 10.25
N THR A 452 15.77 -2.01 9.64
CA THR A 452 16.73 -2.91 10.30
C THR A 452 18.09 -2.80 9.63
N PRO A 453 19.20 -3.12 10.33
CA PRO A 453 20.54 -3.06 9.74
C PRO A 453 20.67 -3.92 8.48
N GLU A 454 20.04 -5.09 8.45
CA GLU A 454 20.08 -6.06 7.35
C GLU A 454 19.36 -5.53 6.11
N GLU A 455 18.17 -4.96 6.30
CA GLU A 455 17.41 -4.41 5.17
C GLU A 455 18.09 -3.15 4.62
N LEU A 456 18.46 -2.22 5.50
CA LEU A 456 19.08 -0.96 5.10
C LEU A 456 20.42 -1.15 4.37
N ALA A 457 21.16 -2.23 4.65
CA ALA A 457 22.42 -2.53 3.96
C ALA A 457 22.27 -2.73 2.44
N LYS A 458 21.07 -2.97 1.95
CA LYS A 458 20.77 -3.14 0.52
C LYS A 458 20.79 -1.82 -0.26
N TYR A 459 20.59 -0.68 0.42
CA TYR A 459 20.35 0.62 -0.20
C TYR A 459 21.56 1.55 -0.12
N LYS A 460 21.60 2.51 -1.04
CA LYS A 460 22.58 3.62 -1.02
C LYS A 460 22.03 4.85 -0.31
N VAL A 461 20.73 5.08 -0.40
CA VAL A 461 20.06 6.21 0.22
C VAL A 461 18.72 5.80 0.83
N LEU A 462 18.42 6.32 2.00
CA LEU A 462 17.16 6.18 2.72
C LEU A 462 16.41 7.51 2.69
N ILE A 463 15.12 7.47 2.40
CA ILE A 463 14.23 8.63 2.38
C ILE A 463 13.19 8.48 3.49
N LEU A 464 13.23 9.40 4.46
CA LEU A 464 12.27 9.50 5.57
C LEU A 464 11.41 10.76 5.36
N ALA A 465 10.36 10.60 4.55
CA ALA A 465 9.43 11.68 4.21
C ALA A 465 8.52 11.99 5.40
N ASN A 466 8.88 12.95 6.22
CA ASN A 466 8.15 13.31 7.45
C ASN A 466 7.79 12.09 8.32
N THR A 467 8.70 11.12 8.42
CA THR A 467 8.49 9.87 9.17
C THR A 467 8.62 10.15 10.67
N ALA A 468 7.58 10.74 11.24
CA ALA A 468 7.60 11.29 12.60
C ALA A 468 7.71 10.20 13.68
N CYS A 469 7.01 9.07 13.49
CA CYS A 469 6.94 8.01 14.49
C CYS A 469 8.00 6.93 14.23
N LEU A 470 9.05 6.92 15.05
CA LEU A 470 10.11 5.91 15.03
C LEU A 470 10.40 5.44 16.44
N ASP A 471 10.57 4.12 16.63
CA ASP A 471 11.09 3.57 17.88
C ASP A 471 12.61 3.73 17.98
N ASP A 472 13.17 3.48 19.16
CA ASP A 472 14.60 3.68 19.42
C ASP A 472 15.50 2.72 18.63
N ALA A 473 15.01 1.50 18.34
CA ALA A 473 15.76 0.54 17.53
C ALA A 473 15.77 0.92 16.04
N GLN A 474 14.66 1.51 15.52
CA GLN A 474 14.62 2.09 14.16
C GLN A 474 15.57 3.28 14.06
N CYS A 475 15.55 4.15 15.06
CA CYS A 475 16.51 5.26 15.11
C CYS A 475 17.97 4.77 15.15
N ALA A 476 18.26 3.71 15.92
CA ALA A 476 19.59 3.11 15.97
C ALA A 476 20.00 2.48 14.63
N ALA A 477 19.08 1.80 13.95
CA ALA A 477 19.34 1.22 12.62
C ALA A 477 19.65 2.30 11.57
N VAL A 478 18.87 3.39 11.55
CA VAL A 478 19.09 4.55 10.66
C VAL A 478 20.43 5.20 10.97
N ARG A 479 20.74 5.45 12.25
CA ARG A 479 22.02 6.03 12.67
C ARG A 479 23.19 5.17 12.19
N GLY A 480 23.17 3.88 12.44
CA GLY A 480 24.22 2.96 12.00
C GLY A 480 24.33 2.85 10.48
N PHE A 481 23.22 2.97 9.75
CA PHE A 481 23.24 3.02 8.28
C PHE A 481 24.01 4.25 7.76
N VAL A 482 23.70 5.44 8.28
CA VAL A 482 24.35 6.68 7.86
C VAL A 482 25.82 6.70 8.28
N GLU A 483 26.13 6.27 9.52
CA GLU A 483 27.49 6.19 10.04
C GLU A 483 28.42 5.35 9.13
N ARG A 484 27.89 4.25 8.57
CA ARG A 484 28.62 3.37 7.64
C ARG A 484 28.76 3.93 6.21
N GLY A 485 28.11 5.04 5.87
CA GLY A 485 28.21 5.70 4.57
C GLY A 485 26.94 5.66 3.73
N GLY A 486 25.81 5.21 4.30
CA GLY A 486 24.50 5.36 3.67
C GLY A 486 24.08 6.83 3.64
N GLY A 487 23.39 7.23 2.56
CA GLY A 487 22.80 8.57 2.45
C GLY A 487 21.46 8.66 3.14
N LEU A 488 21.13 9.81 3.71
CA LEU A 488 19.83 10.07 4.30
C LEU A 488 19.21 11.34 3.71
N VAL A 489 17.96 11.23 3.28
CA VAL A 489 17.10 12.40 2.97
C VAL A 489 15.92 12.35 3.93
N ALA A 490 15.73 13.41 4.71
CA ALA A 490 14.66 13.48 5.69
C ALA A 490 13.94 14.82 5.64
N SER A 491 12.68 14.86 6.05
CA SER A 491 11.90 16.11 6.08
C SER A 491 11.14 16.31 7.39
N LEU A 492 10.84 17.55 7.72
CA LEU A 492 9.94 18.03 8.78
C LEU A 492 10.16 17.33 10.13
N ASP A 493 9.11 16.71 10.68
CA ASP A 493 9.09 16.13 12.03
C ASP A 493 9.67 14.70 12.11
N THR A 494 10.46 14.28 11.11
CA THR A 494 11.07 12.94 11.11
C THR A 494 11.75 12.63 12.46
N SER A 495 11.35 11.51 13.09
CA SER A 495 11.82 11.03 14.42
C SER A 495 11.44 11.87 15.64
N LEU A 496 10.51 12.82 15.50
CA LEU A 496 10.06 13.65 16.63
C LEU A 496 9.14 12.90 17.60
N CYS A 497 8.51 11.81 17.19
CA CYS A 497 7.61 11.00 18.01
C CYS A 497 8.17 9.58 18.22
N ASN A 498 7.74 8.94 19.32
CA ASN A 498 7.94 7.50 19.48
C ASN A 498 6.95 6.69 18.63
N GLU A 499 7.03 5.38 18.68
CA GLU A 499 6.18 4.45 17.92
C GLU A 499 4.67 4.59 18.16
N PHE A 500 4.27 5.21 19.26
CA PHE A 500 2.87 5.50 19.62
C PHE A 500 2.43 6.92 19.25
N GLY A 501 3.30 7.71 18.62
CA GLY A 501 3.01 9.10 18.29
C GLY A 501 3.05 10.06 19.48
N ASP A 502 3.73 9.70 20.58
CA ASP A 502 4.01 10.60 21.69
C ASP A 502 5.23 11.44 21.32
N ALA A 503 5.09 12.76 21.43
CA ALA A 503 6.14 13.70 21.06
C ALA A 503 7.36 13.60 22.00
N ARG A 504 8.55 13.62 21.41
CA ARG A 504 9.83 13.77 22.13
C ARG A 504 10.16 15.25 22.30
N ALA A 505 11.09 15.54 23.19
CA ALA A 505 11.59 16.90 23.39
C ALA A 505 12.40 17.42 22.19
N ASP A 506 13.04 16.52 21.42
CA ASP A 506 13.82 16.80 20.23
C ASP A 506 13.73 15.62 19.26
N PHE A 507 14.25 15.76 18.07
CA PHE A 507 14.40 14.64 17.14
C PHE A 507 15.26 13.54 17.75
N ALA A 508 14.81 12.29 17.71
CA ALA A 508 15.63 11.16 18.12
C ALA A 508 16.89 10.98 17.23
N LEU A 509 16.87 11.55 16.04
CA LEU A 509 17.96 11.58 15.08
C LEU A 509 18.61 12.97 14.97
N ALA A 510 18.52 13.83 15.98
CA ALA A 510 19.06 15.20 15.94
C ALA A 510 20.54 15.25 15.56
N ASP A 511 21.33 14.31 16.10
CA ASP A 511 22.75 14.13 15.82
C ASP A 511 23.02 13.77 14.35
N VAL A 512 22.19 12.88 13.77
CA VAL A 512 22.30 12.45 12.38
C VAL A 512 21.84 13.56 11.42
N LEU A 513 20.72 14.22 11.76
CA LEU A 513 20.15 15.31 10.95
C LEU A 513 20.99 16.59 11.01
N GLY A 514 21.84 16.74 12.03
CA GLY A 514 22.64 17.95 12.28
C GLY A 514 21.80 19.14 12.74
N VAL A 515 20.59 18.91 13.23
CA VAL A 515 19.65 19.95 13.68
C VAL A 515 18.90 19.55 14.92
N ASN A 516 18.49 20.55 15.72
CA ASN A 516 17.60 20.37 16.88
C ASN A 516 16.25 21.03 16.60
N HIS A 517 15.19 20.41 17.05
CA HIS A 517 13.82 20.91 16.92
C HIS A 517 13.60 22.19 17.76
N ARG A 518 12.90 23.19 17.21
CA ARG A 518 12.57 24.47 17.88
C ARG A 518 11.13 24.87 17.66
N GLY A 519 10.26 23.93 17.33
CA GLY A 519 8.82 24.17 17.11
C GLY A 519 8.46 24.61 15.69
N VAL A 520 7.26 25.13 15.56
CA VAL A 520 6.71 25.62 14.28
C VAL A 520 7.05 27.11 14.12
N PRO A 521 7.39 27.59 12.92
CA PRO A 521 7.58 28.99 12.68
C PRO A 521 6.33 29.83 12.99
N ALA A 522 6.54 31.02 13.58
CA ALA A 522 5.43 31.85 14.07
C ALA A 522 4.57 32.50 12.98
N ALA A 523 4.93 32.48 11.71
CA ALA A 523 4.17 33.15 10.66
C ALA A 523 3.82 32.23 9.51
N GLY A 524 2.56 32.12 9.21
CA GLY A 524 2.03 31.68 7.92
C GLY A 524 2.46 30.33 7.38
N ALA A 525 3.06 29.47 8.21
CA ALA A 525 3.39 28.11 7.84
C ALA A 525 2.18 27.17 7.81
N THR A 526 1.03 27.64 8.30
CA THR A 526 -0.22 26.89 8.15
C THR A 526 -0.65 26.98 6.70
N ALA A 527 -0.80 25.82 6.07
CA ALA A 527 -1.55 25.72 4.84
C ALA A 527 -2.90 26.39 5.09
N ALA A 528 -3.18 27.50 4.41
CA ALA A 528 -4.54 27.98 4.34
C ALA A 528 -5.37 26.84 3.77
N GLU A 529 -6.45 26.47 4.42
CA GLU A 529 -7.40 25.49 3.94
C GLU A 529 -7.58 25.68 2.43
N LEU A 530 -7.20 24.68 1.66
CA LEU A 530 -7.48 24.64 0.24
C LEU A 530 -8.98 24.43 0.08
N ASP A 531 -9.72 25.53 0.00
CA ASP A 531 -11.06 25.48 -0.53
C ASP A 531 -10.97 25.10 -2.00
N VAL A 532 -11.29 23.86 -2.29
CA VAL A 532 -11.21 23.25 -3.63
C VAL A 532 -12.32 23.79 -4.54
N ASN A 533 -13.25 24.59 -4.03
CA ASN A 533 -14.29 25.23 -4.83
C ASN A 533 -13.73 26.39 -5.65
N PHE A 534 -13.11 26.03 -6.74
CA PHE A 534 -12.47 26.90 -7.72
C PHE A 534 -13.43 27.91 -8.36
N ALA A 535 -14.70 27.83 -8.05
CA ALA A 535 -15.54 28.26 -9.13
C ALA A 535 -16.22 29.60 -8.98
N ARG A 536 -16.42 30.28 -7.95
CA ARG A 536 -17.48 31.24 -8.22
C ARG A 536 -17.48 32.61 -7.55
N ASN A 537 -16.65 32.92 -6.60
CA ASN A 537 -16.54 34.29 -6.13
C ASN A 537 -15.15 34.56 -5.55
N LEU A 538 -14.22 34.84 -6.45
CA LEU A 538 -12.85 35.18 -6.09
C LEU A 538 -12.78 36.63 -5.55
N GLY A 539 -13.28 36.83 -4.32
CA GLY A 539 -13.09 38.09 -3.62
C GLY A 539 -11.64 38.28 -3.14
N PRO A 540 -11.26 39.51 -2.74
CA PRO A 540 -9.92 39.81 -2.23
C PRO A 540 -9.45 38.86 -1.12
N GLU A 541 -10.34 38.38 -0.24
CA GLU A 541 -10.03 37.43 0.83
C GLU A 541 -9.58 36.07 0.32
N TYR A 542 -10.07 35.63 -0.84
CA TYR A 542 -9.66 34.39 -1.46
C TYR A 542 -8.18 34.43 -1.86
N TRP A 543 -7.75 35.50 -2.50
CA TRP A 543 -6.38 35.68 -2.94
C TRP A 543 -5.44 35.87 -1.76
N GLU A 544 -5.84 36.54 -0.71
CA GLU A 544 -5.05 36.71 0.50
C GLU A 544 -4.79 35.37 1.22
N LYS A 545 -5.81 34.52 1.34
CA LYS A 545 -5.68 33.18 1.93
C LYS A 545 -4.77 32.23 1.12
N ARG A 546 -4.61 32.49 -0.17
CA ARG A 546 -3.82 31.66 -1.08
C ARG A 546 -2.42 32.19 -1.37
N LYS A 547 -2.10 33.37 -0.94
CA LYS A 547 -0.75 33.90 -1.07
C LYS A 547 0.24 33.04 -0.32
N SER A 548 1.36 32.74 -1.00
CA SER A 548 2.54 32.28 -0.31
C SER A 548 3.00 33.39 0.64
N VAL A 549 3.24 33.02 1.89
CA VAL A 549 3.75 33.96 2.91
C VAL A 549 5.27 33.85 3.07
N TRP A 550 5.89 32.88 2.36
CA TRP A 550 7.31 32.64 2.41
C TRP A 550 7.97 32.86 1.06
N ASP A 551 9.16 33.44 1.11
CA ASP A 551 10.16 33.39 0.06
C ASP A 551 11.15 32.29 0.38
N PHE A 552 11.27 31.30 -0.53
CA PHE A 552 12.31 30.30 -0.49
C PHE A 552 13.56 30.84 -1.19
N LYS A 553 14.63 31.06 -0.43
CA LYS A 553 15.89 31.64 -0.90
C LYS A 553 16.94 30.54 -0.98
N ARG A 554 17.37 30.24 -2.19
CA ARG A 554 18.45 29.30 -2.48
C ARG A 554 19.81 29.95 -2.21
N VAL A 555 20.77 29.19 -1.72
CA VAL A 555 22.16 29.59 -1.67
C VAL A 555 22.85 29.12 -2.96
N PRO A 556 23.26 30.02 -3.87
CA PRO A 556 23.91 29.66 -5.11
C PRO A 556 25.19 28.85 -4.88
N GLY A 557 25.49 27.91 -5.77
CA GLY A 557 26.63 27.02 -5.65
C GLY A 557 26.48 25.93 -4.59
N SER A 558 25.25 25.68 -4.14
CA SER A 558 24.95 24.62 -3.18
C SER A 558 25.14 23.22 -3.79
N PRO A 559 25.36 22.21 -2.96
CA PRO A 559 25.48 20.82 -3.44
C PRO A 559 24.26 20.30 -4.21
N LEU A 560 23.10 20.96 -4.08
CA LEU A 560 21.86 20.58 -4.76
C LEU A 560 21.60 21.35 -6.06
N ASP A 561 22.51 22.23 -6.46
CA ASP A 561 22.43 22.95 -7.73
C ASP A 561 22.66 22.03 -8.92
N SER A 562 21.88 22.25 -9.97
CA SER A 562 22.03 21.55 -11.25
C SER A 562 21.65 22.47 -12.40
N PRO A 563 22.14 22.22 -13.64
CA PRO A 563 21.72 22.97 -14.82
C PRO A 563 20.21 23.02 -15.00
N LYS A 564 19.52 21.87 -14.79
CA LYS A 564 18.06 21.77 -14.87
C LYS A 564 17.37 22.65 -13.85
N LEU A 565 17.88 22.71 -12.60
CA LEU A 565 17.33 23.59 -11.58
C LEU A 565 17.51 25.07 -11.95
N SER A 566 18.70 25.45 -12.44
CA SER A 566 19.00 26.83 -12.85
C SER A 566 18.16 27.29 -14.05
N GLU A 567 17.82 26.37 -14.96
CA GLU A 567 16.91 26.64 -16.06
C GLU A 567 15.47 26.89 -15.58
N LEU A 568 14.97 26.10 -14.62
CA LEU A 568 13.62 26.24 -14.06
C LEU A 568 13.47 27.44 -13.13
N ILE A 569 14.52 27.77 -12.38
CA ILE A 569 14.54 28.88 -11.43
C ILE A 569 15.52 29.93 -11.94
N GLY A 570 15.06 30.85 -12.76
CA GLY A 570 15.89 31.99 -13.23
C GLY A 570 16.25 32.99 -12.13
N LYS A 571 15.78 32.79 -10.89
CA LYS A 571 16.05 33.62 -9.71
C LYS A 571 16.38 32.75 -8.51
N ASP A 572 17.19 33.28 -7.59
CA ASP A 572 17.55 32.58 -6.35
C ASP A 572 16.43 32.62 -5.30
N VAL A 573 15.33 33.32 -5.59
CA VAL A 573 14.17 33.47 -4.70
C VAL A 573 12.89 33.05 -5.43
N VAL A 574 12.18 32.11 -4.87
CA VAL A 574 10.87 31.64 -5.37
C VAL A 574 9.84 31.60 -4.25
N ASN A 575 8.57 31.67 -4.60
CA ASN A 575 7.50 31.53 -3.63
C ASN A 575 7.47 30.12 -3.05
N PHE A 576 7.22 29.99 -1.76
CA PHE A 576 7.00 28.71 -1.10
C PHE A 576 5.67 28.72 -0.35
N LYS A 577 4.92 27.63 -0.47
CA LYS A 577 3.74 27.32 0.30
C LYS A 577 3.83 25.86 0.75
N GLY A 578 3.72 25.60 2.04
CA GLY A 578 3.84 24.29 2.64
C GLY A 578 4.16 24.37 4.12
N HIS A 579 4.25 23.23 4.78
CA HIS A 579 4.69 23.13 6.17
C HIS A 579 6.16 23.47 6.31
N ALA A 580 6.53 23.98 7.48
CA ALA A 580 7.91 24.20 7.86
C ALA A 580 8.11 23.92 9.35
N VAL A 581 9.32 23.54 9.73
CA VAL A 581 9.74 23.33 11.11
C VAL A 581 10.89 24.28 11.42
N ARG A 582 10.84 24.95 12.57
CA ARG A 582 11.96 25.75 13.06
C ARG A 582 13.01 24.84 13.65
N VAL A 583 14.24 24.97 13.21
CA VAL A 583 15.37 24.20 13.69
C VAL A 583 16.55 25.07 14.06
N ALA A 584 17.38 24.60 14.99
CA ALA A 584 18.70 25.13 15.26
C ALA A 584 19.74 24.20 14.61
N THR A 585 20.61 24.77 13.79
CA THR A 585 21.67 24.00 13.11
C THR A 585 22.87 23.76 14.02
N GLY A 586 23.46 22.56 13.94
CA GLY A 586 24.74 22.25 14.55
C GLY A 586 25.92 22.95 13.87
N ALA A 587 27.09 22.95 14.51
CA ALA A 587 28.28 23.66 14.03
C ALA A 587 28.80 23.15 12.66
N GLU A 588 28.62 21.87 12.37
CA GLU A 588 29.06 21.21 11.12
C GLU A 588 27.94 21.11 10.07
N THR A 589 26.83 21.79 10.30
CA THR A 589 25.65 21.75 9.42
C THR A 589 25.66 22.97 8.50
N GLN A 590 25.57 22.72 7.20
CA GLN A 590 25.53 23.78 6.19
C GLN A 590 24.07 24.07 5.79
N THR A 591 23.63 25.32 5.97
CA THR A 591 22.34 25.78 5.43
C THR A 591 22.51 26.13 3.95
N ILE A 592 21.71 25.49 3.10
CA ILE A 592 21.75 25.64 1.63
C ILE A 592 20.52 26.29 1.03
N ALA A 593 19.47 26.45 1.83
CA ALA A 593 18.30 27.26 1.51
C ALA A 593 17.67 27.81 2.78
N MET A 594 17.02 28.96 2.65
CA MET A 594 16.33 29.70 3.73
C MET A 594 14.88 29.93 3.38
N LEU A 595 14.00 29.94 4.38
CA LEU A 595 12.68 30.56 4.29
C LEU A 595 12.74 31.93 4.94
N ALA A 596 12.40 32.97 4.18
CA ALA A 596 12.21 34.32 4.70
C ALA A 596 10.75 34.71 4.62
N PRO A 597 10.18 35.35 5.63
CA PRO A 597 8.84 35.93 5.52
C PRO A 597 8.82 36.95 4.39
N LYS A 598 7.71 37.04 3.65
CA LYS A 598 7.52 38.11 2.70
C LYS A 598 7.47 39.49 3.44
N SER A 599 7.76 40.54 2.73
CA SER A 599 7.93 41.89 3.29
C SER A 599 6.75 42.37 4.13
N ASP A 600 5.54 41.89 3.87
CA ASP A 600 4.28 42.18 4.57
C ASP A 600 3.97 41.17 5.69
N ALA A 601 4.75 40.12 5.85
CA ALA A 601 4.58 39.09 6.88
C ALA A 601 5.57 39.28 8.03
N LYS A 602 5.13 39.03 9.26
CA LYS A 602 6.01 39.01 10.44
C LYS A 602 6.61 37.65 10.62
N GLY A 603 7.88 37.57 10.97
CA GLY A 603 8.58 36.32 11.31
C GLY A 603 10.08 36.41 11.07
N ASP A 604 10.81 35.37 11.50
CA ASP A 604 12.25 35.29 11.31
C ASP A 604 12.58 34.48 10.05
N THR A 605 13.72 34.78 9.46
CA THR A 605 14.32 33.92 8.44
C THR A 605 14.84 32.66 9.10
N ILE A 606 14.45 31.49 8.57
CA ILE A 606 14.79 30.15 9.12
C ILE A 606 15.43 29.27 8.06
N PRO A 607 16.26 28.28 8.47
CA PRO A 607 16.75 27.26 7.53
C PRO A 607 15.59 26.55 6.84
N ALA A 608 15.69 26.38 5.53
CA ALA A 608 14.73 25.60 4.73
C ALA A 608 15.28 24.22 4.37
N ILE A 609 16.56 24.17 3.95
CA ILE A 609 17.26 22.93 3.66
C ILE A 609 18.67 23.03 4.26
N VAL A 610 19.09 21.96 4.89
CA VAL A 610 20.44 21.83 5.40
C VAL A 610 21.10 20.55 4.88
N THR A 611 22.43 20.57 4.79
CA THR A 611 23.25 19.39 4.56
C THR A 611 24.14 19.15 5.77
N HIS A 612 24.36 17.88 6.08
CA HIS A 612 25.21 17.44 7.18
C HIS A 612 25.96 16.18 6.78
N THR A 613 27.07 15.91 7.45
CA THR A 613 27.81 14.66 7.32
C THR A 613 27.82 13.96 8.67
N PHE A 614 27.36 12.72 8.72
CA PHE A 614 27.38 11.90 9.92
C PHE A 614 28.15 10.60 9.67
N GLY A 615 29.26 10.41 10.39
CA GLY A 615 30.18 9.32 10.07
C GLY A 615 30.71 9.43 8.63
N LYS A 616 30.40 8.44 7.79
CA LYS A 616 30.76 8.43 6.35
C LYS A 616 29.60 8.83 5.44
N GLY A 617 28.39 9.00 5.99
CA GLY A 617 27.17 9.25 5.24
C GLY A 617 26.89 10.74 5.03
N ARG A 618 26.12 11.03 3.98
CA ARG A 618 25.65 12.37 3.64
C ARG A 618 24.18 12.51 4.01
N VAL A 619 23.79 13.60 4.62
CA VAL A 619 22.43 13.87 5.08
C VAL A 619 21.91 15.15 4.46
N VAL A 620 20.71 15.10 3.90
CA VAL A 620 19.93 16.27 3.50
C VAL A 620 18.67 16.30 4.36
N TYR A 621 18.47 17.39 5.07
CA TYR A 621 17.27 17.58 5.87
C TYR A 621 16.47 18.80 5.38
N PHE A 622 15.21 18.59 5.09
CA PHE A 622 14.24 19.58 4.65
C PHE A 622 13.42 20.07 5.86
N ALA A 623 13.77 21.23 6.40
CA ALA A 623 12.96 21.92 7.38
C ALA A 623 11.72 22.58 6.75
N ALA A 624 11.75 22.84 5.43
CA ALA A 624 10.61 23.21 4.62
C ALA A 624 10.11 21.98 3.84
N GLY A 625 8.81 21.67 3.93
CA GLY A 625 8.19 20.51 3.31
C GLY A 625 8.02 20.62 1.79
N LEU A 626 9.14 20.64 1.06
CA LEU A 626 9.13 20.69 -0.40
C LEU A 626 8.52 19.43 -1.00
N ASP A 627 8.62 18.30 -0.33
CA ASP A 627 7.98 17.03 -0.66
C ASP A 627 6.46 17.15 -0.66
N GLY A 628 5.86 17.60 0.44
CA GLY A 628 4.42 17.86 0.50
C GLY A 628 3.98 18.93 -0.50
N ALA A 629 4.78 19.99 -0.68
CA ALA A 629 4.52 21.01 -1.69
C ALA A 629 4.60 20.46 -3.12
N ASN A 630 5.51 19.53 -3.42
CA ASN A 630 5.58 18.86 -4.72
C ASN A 630 4.31 18.06 -5.02
N TYR A 631 3.73 17.40 -4.03
CA TYR A 631 2.47 16.68 -4.19
C TYR A 631 1.28 17.64 -4.40
N LEU A 632 1.17 18.65 -3.54
CA LEU A 632 -0.02 19.55 -3.51
C LEU A 632 -0.02 20.60 -4.63
N TYR A 633 1.15 21.11 -5.01
CA TYR A 633 1.27 22.25 -5.91
C TYR A 633 2.09 21.96 -7.19
N SER A 634 2.82 20.86 -7.24
CA SER A 634 3.50 20.30 -8.43
C SER A 634 4.38 21.24 -9.24
N TYR A 635 5.04 22.21 -8.59
CA TYR A 635 6.01 23.05 -9.29
C TYR A 635 7.26 22.27 -9.67
N PRO A 636 7.75 22.37 -10.92
CA PRO A 636 8.87 21.54 -11.40
C PRO A 636 10.15 21.66 -10.57
N TYR A 637 10.44 22.83 -10.01
CA TYR A 637 11.64 23.03 -9.20
C TYR A 637 11.61 22.23 -7.87
N HIS A 638 10.43 21.98 -7.27
CA HIS A 638 10.33 21.12 -6.10
C HIS A 638 10.85 19.72 -6.42
N ARG A 639 10.36 19.13 -7.52
CA ARG A 639 10.75 17.82 -7.99
C ARG A 639 12.24 17.72 -8.22
N VAL A 640 12.84 18.70 -8.91
CA VAL A 640 14.27 18.70 -9.25
C VAL A 640 15.14 18.85 -7.99
N ILE A 641 14.73 19.67 -7.01
CA ILE A 641 15.44 19.78 -5.73
C ILE A 641 15.40 18.45 -4.97
N LEU A 642 14.26 17.79 -4.90
CA LEU A 642 14.12 16.47 -4.25
C LEU A 642 15.01 15.42 -4.93
N ARG A 643 15.01 15.37 -6.27
CA ARG A 643 15.92 14.51 -7.02
C ARG A 643 17.38 14.79 -6.69
N ASN A 644 17.81 16.05 -6.79
CA ASN A 644 19.19 16.43 -6.53
C ASN A 644 19.63 16.08 -5.10
N ALA A 645 18.71 16.17 -4.12
CA ALA A 645 18.96 15.75 -2.75
C ALA A 645 19.22 14.25 -2.62
N ILE A 646 18.42 13.43 -3.32
CA ILE A 646 18.58 11.97 -3.34
C ILE A 646 19.92 11.61 -4.00
N ASP A 647 20.22 12.17 -5.18
CA ASP A 647 21.47 11.92 -5.92
C ASP A 647 22.71 12.32 -5.10
N TRP A 648 22.68 13.49 -4.44
CA TRP A 648 23.79 13.95 -3.62
C TRP A 648 23.99 13.08 -2.38
N ALA A 649 22.91 12.71 -1.69
CA ALA A 649 22.98 11.85 -0.50
C ALA A 649 23.47 10.44 -0.86
N ALA A 650 23.03 9.87 -1.97
CA ALA A 650 23.44 8.55 -2.43
C ALA A 650 24.96 8.45 -2.72
N ALA A 651 25.62 9.57 -3.02
CA ALA A 651 27.06 9.67 -3.34
C ALA A 651 27.53 8.74 -4.49
N ALA A 652 26.58 8.14 -5.21
CA ALA A 652 26.82 7.23 -6.33
C ALA A 652 25.65 7.34 -7.32
N PRO A 653 25.93 7.26 -8.63
CA PRO A 653 24.86 7.29 -9.63
C PRO A 653 23.94 6.09 -9.47
N ALA A 654 22.68 6.26 -9.84
CA ALA A 654 21.72 5.16 -9.91
C ALA A 654 22.22 4.06 -10.84
N PRO A 655 22.09 2.78 -10.47
CA PRO A 655 22.56 1.66 -11.27
C PRO A 655 21.76 1.53 -12.58
N ILE A 656 20.53 1.98 -12.58
CA ILE A 656 19.65 2.02 -13.75
C ILE A 656 19.10 3.44 -13.88
N SER A 657 19.18 4.01 -15.08
CA SER A 657 18.55 5.29 -15.40
C SER A 657 17.81 5.20 -16.73
N VAL A 658 16.67 5.88 -16.78
CA VAL A 658 15.81 5.95 -17.96
C VAL A 658 15.72 7.43 -18.39
N ASP A 659 15.98 7.69 -19.66
CA ASP A 659 15.80 8.99 -20.29
C ASP A 659 14.54 8.92 -21.16
N ALA A 660 13.46 9.47 -20.63
CA ALA A 660 12.13 9.43 -21.20
C ALA A 660 11.33 10.66 -20.76
N PRO A 661 10.20 10.98 -21.41
CA PRO A 661 9.23 11.93 -20.87
C PRO A 661 8.72 11.52 -19.47
N MET A 662 8.45 12.50 -18.62
CA MET A 662 8.03 12.30 -17.23
C MET A 662 6.77 11.44 -17.04
N CYS A 663 5.97 11.26 -18.08
CA CYS A 663 4.79 10.39 -18.08
C CYS A 663 5.13 8.90 -18.30
N VAL A 664 6.38 8.54 -18.49
CA VAL A 664 6.82 7.14 -18.52
C VAL A 664 7.13 6.69 -17.11
N HIS A 665 6.40 5.69 -16.61
CA HIS A 665 6.80 5.04 -15.37
C HIS A 665 7.91 4.04 -15.68
N ALA A 666 8.98 4.09 -14.91
CA ALA A 666 10.13 3.18 -15.06
C ALA A 666 10.42 2.52 -13.71
N VAL A 667 10.30 1.19 -13.63
CA VAL A 667 10.53 0.43 -12.39
C VAL A 667 11.49 -0.70 -12.65
N ALA A 668 12.58 -0.74 -11.89
CA ALA A 668 13.62 -1.73 -12.03
C ALA A 668 13.43 -2.88 -11.04
N MET A 669 13.50 -4.10 -11.55
CA MET A 669 13.34 -5.33 -10.79
C MET A 669 14.47 -6.30 -11.11
N ARG A 670 14.78 -7.18 -10.16
CA ARG A 670 15.68 -8.32 -10.33
C ARG A 670 14.90 -9.61 -10.26
N GLN A 671 15.22 -10.55 -11.12
CA GLN A 671 14.69 -11.89 -11.15
C GLN A 671 15.83 -12.89 -11.07
N THR A 672 15.64 -13.98 -10.29
CA THR A 672 16.69 -15.00 -10.06
C THR A 672 16.31 -16.38 -10.57
N LYS A 673 15.07 -16.56 -11.03
CA LYS A 673 14.59 -17.82 -11.62
C LYS A 673 15.14 -17.96 -13.04
N GLU A 674 15.64 -19.14 -13.40
CA GLU A 674 16.18 -19.42 -14.74
C GLU A 674 17.40 -18.56 -15.16
N GLY A 675 18.18 -18.09 -14.20
CA GLY A 675 19.30 -17.18 -14.37
C GLY A 675 19.01 -15.81 -13.73
N GLU A 676 20.06 -15.06 -13.41
CA GLU A 676 19.89 -13.70 -12.89
C GLU A 676 19.66 -12.74 -14.05
N ARG A 677 18.64 -11.89 -13.91
CA ARG A 677 18.34 -10.85 -14.90
C ARG A 677 17.72 -9.62 -14.26
N LEU A 678 17.96 -8.48 -14.89
CA LEU A 678 17.27 -7.23 -14.59
C LEU A 678 16.08 -7.08 -15.53
N VAL A 679 14.96 -6.62 -15.00
CA VAL A 679 13.74 -6.32 -15.75
C VAL A 679 13.36 -4.89 -15.47
N VAL A 680 13.50 -4.00 -16.46
CA VAL A 680 13.06 -2.61 -16.36
C VAL A 680 11.68 -2.51 -16.99
N GLN A 681 10.67 -2.38 -16.16
CA GLN A 681 9.28 -2.15 -16.58
C GLN A 681 9.15 -0.71 -17.09
N LEU A 682 8.55 -0.53 -18.25
CA LEU A 682 8.23 0.77 -18.83
C LEU A 682 6.71 0.84 -19.10
N TYR A 683 6.06 1.84 -18.55
CA TYR A 683 4.62 2.06 -18.71
C TYR A 683 4.37 3.48 -19.20
N ASN A 684 3.57 3.60 -20.25
CA ASN A 684 3.21 4.88 -20.88
C ASN A 684 1.92 5.42 -20.24
N ASP A 685 2.05 6.41 -19.34
CA ASP A 685 0.93 7.06 -18.65
C ASP A 685 0.47 8.37 -19.36
N VAL A 686 0.70 8.50 -20.65
CA VAL A 686 0.18 9.65 -21.40
C VAL A 686 -1.35 9.67 -21.29
N ASN A 687 -1.88 10.79 -20.79
CA ASN A 687 -3.32 10.99 -20.69
C ASN A 687 -3.88 11.58 -22.00
N THR A 688 -4.62 10.77 -22.74
CA THR A 688 -5.29 11.16 -23.99
C THR A 688 -6.77 11.46 -23.80
N THR A 689 -7.27 11.46 -22.57
CA THR A 689 -8.68 11.75 -22.26
C THR A 689 -9.05 13.20 -22.58
N ALA A 690 -8.09 14.11 -22.61
CA ALA A 690 -8.30 15.56 -22.78
C ALA A 690 -9.28 16.08 -21.71
N ASN A 691 -10.40 16.69 -22.14
CA ASN A 691 -11.44 17.20 -21.25
C ASN A 691 -12.64 16.25 -21.12
N HIS A 692 -12.46 14.99 -21.51
CA HIS A 692 -13.55 13.99 -21.50
C HIS A 692 -13.58 13.16 -20.21
N ALA A 693 -12.80 13.52 -19.21
CA ALA A 693 -12.98 12.97 -17.88
C ALA A 693 -14.39 13.22 -17.38
N ARG A 694 -14.92 12.29 -16.62
CA ARG A 694 -16.25 12.48 -16.02
C ARG A 694 -16.24 13.69 -15.10
N PRO A 695 -17.28 14.51 -15.11
CA PRO A 695 -17.34 15.73 -14.28
C PRO A 695 -17.21 15.49 -12.78
N GLU A 696 -17.50 14.27 -12.32
CA GLU A 696 -17.65 13.94 -10.91
C GLU A 696 -16.44 13.26 -10.29
N ASP A 697 -15.60 12.58 -11.10
CA ASP A 697 -14.56 11.70 -10.59
C ASP A 697 -13.23 11.71 -11.35
N ASP A 698 -13.06 12.56 -12.34
CA ASP A 698 -11.79 12.76 -13.08
C ASP A 698 -11.16 11.45 -13.61
N ILE A 699 -12.00 10.44 -13.92
CA ILE A 699 -11.53 9.13 -14.37
C ILE A 699 -10.95 9.24 -15.78
N PRO A 700 -9.71 8.80 -16.00
CA PRO A 700 -9.16 8.73 -17.35
C PRO A 700 -9.94 7.73 -18.22
N LEU A 701 -10.40 8.18 -19.37
CA LEU A 701 -11.06 7.36 -20.40
C LEU A 701 -10.23 7.43 -21.68
N ARG A 702 -9.03 6.87 -21.66
CA ARG A 702 -8.05 6.97 -22.75
C ARG A 702 -8.43 6.02 -23.89
N GLU A 703 -8.97 6.57 -24.95
CA GLU A 703 -9.35 5.82 -26.17
C GLU A 703 -8.16 5.57 -27.07
N GLU A 704 -7.21 6.50 -27.12
CA GLU A 704 -6.06 6.47 -28.02
C GLU A 704 -4.77 6.08 -27.29
N THR A 705 -3.86 5.47 -28.00
CA THR A 705 -2.50 5.21 -27.55
C THR A 705 -1.54 6.07 -28.36
N LEU A 706 -0.88 7.03 -27.69
CA LEU A 706 0.20 7.81 -28.27
C LEU A 706 1.54 7.13 -27.95
N PRO A 707 2.22 6.54 -28.93
CA PRO A 707 3.49 5.88 -28.68
C PRO A 707 4.60 6.87 -28.31
N ILE A 708 5.48 6.45 -27.40
CA ILE A 708 6.69 7.17 -27.03
C ILE A 708 7.86 6.46 -27.71
N HIS A 709 8.74 7.23 -28.32
CA HIS A 709 9.88 6.70 -29.09
C HIS A 709 11.21 7.00 -28.45
N ASP A 710 12.22 6.20 -28.80
CA ASP A 710 13.64 6.44 -28.53
C ASP A 710 13.98 6.58 -27.04
N ILE A 711 13.32 5.77 -26.17
CA ILE A 711 13.60 5.76 -24.73
C ILE A 711 14.97 5.12 -24.49
N ARG A 712 15.85 5.84 -23.82
CA ARG A 712 17.18 5.33 -23.47
C ARG A 712 17.17 4.72 -22.07
N VAL A 713 17.58 3.46 -21.96
CA VAL A 713 17.80 2.77 -20.68
C VAL A 713 19.30 2.52 -20.52
N THR A 714 19.87 2.96 -19.40
CA THR A 714 21.30 2.81 -19.10
C THR A 714 21.50 1.96 -17.85
N PHE A 715 22.35 0.96 -17.95
CA PHE A 715 22.74 0.05 -16.88
C PHE A 715 24.20 0.34 -16.48
N ARG A 716 24.48 0.50 -15.18
CA ARG A 716 25.81 0.81 -14.64
C ARG A 716 26.24 -0.22 -13.61
N GLY A 717 27.49 -0.64 -13.67
CA GLY A 717 28.05 -1.56 -12.68
C GLY A 717 27.64 -3.03 -12.85
N TYR A 718 27.00 -3.36 -13.96
CA TYR A 718 26.60 -4.74 -14.29
C TYR A 718 27.44 -5.30 -15.45
N LYS A 719 27.69 -6.59 -15.40
CA LYS A 719 28.14 -7.35 -16.57
C LYS A 719 26.90 -7.94 -17.24
N LEU A 720 26.61 -7.50 -18.44
CA LEU A 720 25.39 -7.84 -19.16
C LEU A 720 25.67 -8.78 -20.32
N GLY A 721 24.82 -9.78 -20.47
CA GLY A 721 24.73 -10.62 -21.65
C GLY A 721 23.73 -10.05 -22.66
N ARG A 722 22.77 -10.86 -23.06
CA ARG A 722 21.69 -10.46 -23.97
C ARG A 722 20.83 -9.37 -23.33
N ILE A 723 20.49 -8.35 -24.13
CA ILE A 723 19.50 -7.33 -23.75
C ILE A 723 18.39 -7.33 -24.79
N HIS A 724 17.16 -7.49 -24.38
CA HIS A 724 16.03 -7.56 -25.28
C HIS A 724 14.79 -6.87 -24.75
N LEU A 725 13.88 -6.52 -25.64
CA LEU A 725 12.59 -5.88 -25.34
C LEU A 725 11.48 -6.92 -25.38
N GLU A 726 10.74 -7.01 -24.31
CA GLU A 726 9.62 -7.94 -24.14
C GLU A 726 8.27 -7.20 -24.07
N PRO A 727 7.17 -7.79 -24.56
CA PRO A 727 6.98 -9.21 -24.91
C PRO A 727 7.40 -9.60 -26.35
N ASP A 728 7.93 -8.70 -27.15
CA ASP A 728 8.20 -8.93 -28.57
C ASP A 728 9.46 -9.76 -28.85
N GLY A 729 10.33 -9.97 -27.85
CA GLY A 729 11.58 -10.70 -27.98
C GLY A 729 12.64 -9.98 -28.82
N LEU A 730 12.51 -8.67 -29.02
CA LEU A 730 13.39 -7.88 -29.87
C LEU A 730 14.75 -7.64 -29.21
N ASP A 731 15.83 -8.08 -29.83
CA ASP A 731 17.19 -7.82 -29.35
C ASP A 731 17.53 -6.33 -29.45
N LEU A 732 18.04 -5.75 -28.37
CA LEU A 732 18.43 -4.35 -28.29
C LEU A 732 19.95 -4.21 -28.42
N ALA A 733 20.40 -3.35 -29.36
CA ALA A 733 21.82 -3.11 -29.56
C ALA A 733 22.40 -2.31 -28.39
N ALA A 734 23.40 -2.91 -27.73
CA ALA A 734 24.11 -2.29 -26.63
C ALA A 734 25.09 -1.21 -27.13
N GLN A 735 25.07 -0.05 -26.50
CA GLN A 735 25.95 1.07 -26.78
C GLN A 735 26.77 1.43 -25.51
N ALA A 736 28.01 1.76 -25.66
CA ALA A 736 28.82 2.21 -24.54
C ALA A 736 28.25 3.50 -23.92
N ALA A 737 28.16 3.55 -22.60
CA ALA A 737 27.71 4.70 -21.83
C ALA A 737 28.63 4.93 -20.62
N PRO A 738 28.68 6.14 -20.05
CA PRO A 738 29.49 6.42 -18.86
C PRO A 738 29.17 5.44 -17.70
N GLY A 739 30.19 4.65 -17.36
CA GLY A 739 30.10 3.64 -16.28
C GLY A 739 29.31 2.40 -16.61
N GLY A 740 28.92 2.16 -17.88
CA GLY A 740 28.12 1.00 -18.23
C GLY A 740 27.68 0.93 -19.68
N VAL A 741 26.46 0.49 -19.91
CA VAL A 741 25.87 0.20 -21.22
C VAL A 741 24.51 0.84 -21.32
N SER A 742 24.15 1.39 -22.48
CA SER A 742 22.80 1.87 -22.78
C SER A 742 22.19 1.15 -23.97
N VAL A 743 20.87 1.07 -23.97
CA VAL A 743 20.05 0.59 -25.08
C VAL A 743 18.97 1.61 -25.41
N ILE A 744 18.44 1.56 -26.64
CA ILE A 744 17.31 2.39 -27.06
C ILE A 744 16.09 1.49 -27.27
N VAL A 745 15.00 1.79 -26.55
CA VAL A 745 13.67 1.22 -26.82
C VAL A 745 13.05 2.04 -27.95
N PRO A 746 12.83 1.43 -29.12
CA PRO A 746 12.43 2.21 -30.30
C PRO A 746 11.00 2.72 -30.21
N ARG A 747 10.14 2.01 -29.49
CA ARG A 747 8.72 2.35 -29.35
C ARG A 747 8.15 1.76 -28.08
N LEU A 748 7.37 2.56 -27.35
CA LEU A 748 6.56 2.15 -26.19
C LEU A 748 5.11 2.58 -26.45
N ASP A 749 4.24 1.62 -26.67
CA ASP A 749 2.79 1.86 -26.80
C ASP A 749 2.14 1.98 -25.41
N ILE A 750 1.84 0.88 -24.76
CA ILE A 750 1.27 0.88 -23.39
C ILE A 750 2.31 0.44 -22.39
N HIS A 751 2.92 -0.74 -22.62
CA HIS A 751 3.84 -1.35 -21.67
C HIS A 751 4.85 -2.25 -22.37
N ALA A 752 6.11 -2.13 -21.99
CA ALA A 752 7.20 -2.99 -22.41
C ALA A 752 8.19 -3.25 -21.26
N MET A 753 9.03 -4.25 -21.42
CA MET A 753 10.06 -4.59 -20.46
C MET A 753 11.41 -4.69 -21.15
N VAL A 754 12.40 -3.95 -20.65
CA VAL A 754 13.80 -4.16 -21.06
C VAL A 754 14.37 -5.22 -20.13
N VAL A 755 14.68 -6.38 -20.69
CA VAL A 755 15.25 -7.52 -19.96
C VAL A 755 16.74 -7.59 -20.27
N ALA A 756 17.58 -7.55 -19.24
CA ALA A 756 19.03 -7.65 -19.37
C ALA A 756 19.54 -8.87 -18.56
N GLU A 757 20.10 -9.85 -19.22
CA GLU A 757 20.66 -11.03 -18.58
C GLU A 757 21.97 -10.64 -17.87
N LEU A 758 22.13 -11.06 -16.62
CA LEU A 758 23.35 -10.87 -15.85
C LEU A 758 24.29 -12.05 -16.12
N VAL A 759 25.54 -11.72 -16.39
CA VAL A 759 26.60 -12.72 -16.55
C VAL A 759 27.55 -12.66 -15.36
N PRO A 760 28.08 -13.80 -14.91
CA PRO A 760 28.96 -13.89 -13.73
C PRO A 760 30.21 -13.00 -13.76
#